data_a9c465675a069db65660fef8b8fa0707
#
_entry.id   a9c465675a069db65660fef8b8fa0707
#
_cell.length_a   1.000
_cell.length_b   1.000
_cell.length_c   1.000
_cell.angle_alpha   90.00
_cell.angle_beta   90.00
_cell.angle_gamma   90.00
#
_symmetry.space_group_name_H-M   'P 1'
#
loop_
_entity.id
_entity.type
_entity.pdbx_description
1 polymer ?
#
loop_
_entity_poly.entity_id
_entity_poly.type
_entity_poly.pdbx_seq_one_letter_code
_entity_poly.pdbx_strand_id
1 'polypeptide(L)'
;MSHRLIQLLCALAAAWPSAGFAAVEAKPVLLDGLAVTFKSANGGKADTTVRPHFMLYVPLGQAPTPFVAPGVFTAEWEGIIQLELRDRFVFQAELNGSLQMELNGEVVLDAKSDGGTTEPTGRIRLNSRGNTLKATYTSAASGDAFFRLYWATPDHGSEPILTKFLKHTPGDRLVRGASLRRGRQLAAGHRCFKCHADGVPARGMPELAMDAPALDGIGSRRDANWMAGWILNPAQLRPRANMPAMLHGATAEADARAIAAFLSSLKSSDSFPAVKVDAATAEVGQKLFTQLNCVACHTTAGQTPAEGKVALGQVRWKFGQAGSLSAFLSNPQAHYRWNCMPNFALTQDEAAALAAHLFQSASLAKRASFAANATLIAKGRKLVQSTGCLNCHALKLGNHFSAPVIADLAKGCLADKPARSPRFAFSESDRAALRLFLREGGASLGQTSLAEFALRQSADLNCANCHGQMALIPPFDVLGGKLKPEWSGRILRGSLAKRQRSWLTARMPSFPAHADGLAMGLALLNGHPPVTPPDAPVDAGKAGIGRKLVSANGGFFCFSCHGIGDLKPAQVFDAQGINLARIGDRLLPEYFRRWMRNPLRIDPQTKMPAYFHRGQSALFDVLDGDADRQIEALYHYILQGSGMIPPEAPGK
;
A
#
# COMPACT_ATOMS: atom_id res chain seq x y z
N MET A 1 -4.12 15.90 7.70
CA MET A 1 -4.91 17.02 8.26
C MET A 1 -5.96 16.43 9.16
N SER A 2 -6.05 16.94 10.37
CA SER A 2 -6.48 16.28 11.60
C SER A 2 -7.97 16.29 11.85
N HIS A 3 -8.46 15.26 12.54
CA HIS A 3 -9.81 15.05 13.07
C HIS A 3 -10.34 16.15 14.05
N ARG A 4 -9.69 17.30 14.18
CA ARG A 4 -10.08 18.36 15.13
C ARG A 4 -11.16 19.33 14.62
N LEU A 5 -11.68 19.16 13.41
CA LEU A 5 -12.67 20.11 12.86
C LEU A 5 -14.14 19.68 13.05
N ILE A 6 -14.42 18.53 13.64
CA ILE A 6 -15.81 18.03 13.80
C ILE A 6 -16.38 18.25 15.21
N GLN A 7 -15.58 18.63 16.20
CA GLN A 7 -16.07 18.79 17.59
C GLN A 7 -16.37 20.21 18.06
N LEU A 8 -16.29 21.23 17.20
CA LEU A 8 -16.49 22.64 17.62
C LEU A 8 -17.77 23.30 17.10
N LEU A 9 -18.76 22.57 16.62
CA LEU A 9 -20.00 23.15 16.05
C LEU A 9 -21.29 22.83 16.82
N CYS A 10 -21.24 22.40 18.06
CA CYS A 10 -22.44 22.09 18.87
C CYS A 10 -22.61 22.92 20.15
N ALA A 11 -22.17 24.15 20.19
CA ALA A 11 -22.57 25.03 21.31
C ALA A 11 -22.53 26.48 20.86
N LEU A 12 -23.67 27.02 20.39
CA LEU A 12 -24.08 28.43 20.46
C LEU A 12 -25.35 28.64 19.60
N ALA A 13 -26.47 28.18 20.11
CA ALA A 13 -27.78 28.59 19.60
C ALA A 13 -28.57 29.26 20.76
N ALA A 14 -28.43 30.56 20.85
CA ALA A 14 -29.39 31.38 21.59
C ALA A 14 -29.51 32.76 20.94
N ALA A 15 -30.67 32.98 20.32
CA ALA A 15 -31.42 34.23 20.11
C ALA A 15 -30.72 35.44 19.48
N TRP A 16 -31.01 35.62 18.15
CA TRP A 16 -31.22 36.98 17.60
C TRP A 16 -32.26 36.93 16.46
N PRO A 17 -32.98 38.03 16.18
CA PRO A 17 -34.22 38.03 15.38
C PRO A 17 -33.94 37.93 13.89
N SER A 18 -34.88 37.31 13.20
CA SER A 18 -35.00 37.05 11.78
C SER A 18 -34.80 38.27 10.88
N ALA A 19 -33.59 38.43 10.35
CA ALA A 19 -33.36 39.05 9.04
C ALA A 19 -33.03 37.94 8.08
N GLY A 20 -33.76 37.82 6.96
CA GLY A 20 -33.61 36.75 5.99
C GLY A 20 -32.23 36.78 5.34
N PHE A 21 -31.29 36.02 5.92
CA PHE A 21 -30.08 35.66 5.23
C PHE A 21 -30.41 34.46 4.32
N ALA A 22 -30.35 34.71 3.01
CA ALA A 22 -30.29 33.58 2.04
C ALA A 22 -29.20 32.64 2.53
N ALA A 23 -29.57 31.39 2.80
CA ALA A 23 -28.62 30.35 3.16
C ALA A 23 -27.54 30.30 2.06
N VAL A 24 -26.34 30.71 2.38
CA VAL A 24 -25.17 30.45 1.53
C VAL A 24 -25.07 28.95 1.49
N GLU A 25 -25.48 28.32 0.40
CA GLU A 25 -25.28 26.89 0.17
C GLU A 25 -23.80 26.62 0.37
N ALA A 26 -23.46 25.92 1.45
CA ALA A 26 -22.09 25.50 1.71
C ALA A 26 -21.63 24.66 0.51
N LYS A 27 -20.57 25.11 -0.17
CA LYS A 27 -20.01 24.36 -1.31
C LYS A 27 -19.78 22.93 -0.87
N PRO A 28 -20.24 21.94 -1.66
CA PRO A 28 -20.08 20.53 -1.30
C PRO A 28 -18.59 20.22 -1.10
N VAL A 29 -18.28 19.51 -0.02
CA VAL A 29 -16.93 19.03 0.25
C VAL A 29 -16.59 17.96 -0.78
N LEU A 30 -15.56 18.20 -1.60
CA LEU A 30 -15.07 17.25 -2.58
C LEU A 30 -13.91 16.44 -2.01
N LEU A 31 -13.98 15.13 -2.16
CA LEU A 31 -12.96 14.16 -1.75
C LEU A 31 -12.31 13.53 -2.98
N ASP A 32 -11.06 13.04 -2.83
CA ASP A 32 -10.31 12.43 -3.93
C ASP A 32 -10.90 11.09 -4.38
N GLY A 33 -10.85 10.81 -5.68
CA GLY A 33 -11.35 9.60 -6.32
C GLY A 33 -12.80 9.72 -6.82
N LEU A 34 -13.30 8.64 -7.39
CA LEU A 34 -14.67 8.52 -7.91
C LEU A 34 -15.48 7.53 -7.06
N ALA A 35 -16.77 7.83 -6.85
CA ALA A 35 -17.70 6.86 -6.33
C ALA A 35 -18.01 5.81 -7.40
N VAL A 36 -18.04 4.53 -7.01
CA VAL A 36 -18.43 3.44 -7.91
C VAL A 36 -19.35 2.46 -7.19
N THR A 37 -20.46 2.12 -7.84
CA THR A 37 -21.42 1.13 -7.37
C THR A 37 -21.39 -0.09 -8.27
N PHE A 38 -21.00 -1.23 -7.71
CA PHE A 38 -20.98 -2.52 -8.39
C PHE A 38 -22.28 -3.29 -8.14
N LYS A 39 -22.82 -3.88 -9.18
CA LYS A 39 -24.05 -4.70 -9.15
C LYS A 39 -23.81 -5.98 -9.96
N SER A 40 -24.16 -7.14 -9.40
CA SER A 40 -24.16 -8.39 -10.16
C SER A 40 -25.35 -8.45 -11.10
N ALA A 41 -25.18 -8.93 -12.32
CA ALA A 41 -26.28 -9.17 -13.26
C ALA A 41 -27.27 -10.23 -12.74
N ASN A 42 -26.83 -11.12 -11.86
CA ASN A 42 -27.65 -12.17 -11.23
C ASN A 42 -28.45 -11.65 -10.03
N GLY A 43 -28.47 -10.35 -9.78
CA GLY A 43 -29.11 -9.75 -8.62
C GLY A 43 -28.24 -9.79 -7.37
N GLY A 44 -28.78 -9.39 -6.25
CA GLY A 44 -28.10 -9.30 -4.96
C GLY A 44 -27.85 -7.86 -4.49
N LYS A 45 -27.10 -7.73 -3.41
CA LYS A 45 -26.77 -6.40 -2.84
C LYS A 45 -25.77 -5.68 -3.70
N ALA A 46 -26.01 -4.41 -3.99
CA ALA A 46 -25.03 -3.53 -4.60
C ALA A 46 -23.95 -3.15 -3.58
N ASP A 47 -22.72 -2.93 -4.06
CA ASP A 47 -21.60 -2.48 -3.25
C ASP A 47 -21.06 -1.15 -3.77
N THR A 48 -21.04 -0.12 -2.92
CA THR A 48 -20.54 1.21 -3.26
C THR A 48 -19.22 1.48 -2.56
N THR A 49 -18.24 1.93 -3.31
CA THR A 49 -16.90 2.24 -2.80
C THR A 49 -16.27 3.42 -3.56
N VAL A 50 -15.12 3.89 -3.11
CA VAL A 50 -14.30 4.88 -3.83
C VAL A 50 -13.16 4.17 -4.56
N ARG A 51 -12.92 4.57 -5.81
CA ARG A 51 -11.76 4.15 -6.60
C ARG A 51 -10.91 5.37 -6.97
N PRO A 52 -9.58 5.30 -6.84
CA PRO A 52 -8.71 6.43 -7.14
C PRO A 52 -8.60 6.72 -8.63
N HIS A 53 -8.74 5.70 -9.48
CA HIS A 53 -8.58 5.77 -10.94
C HIS A 53 -9.91 5.52 -11.64
N PHE A 54 -10.14 6.15 -12.78
CA PHE A 54 -11.26 5.84 -13.68
C PHE A 54 -10.86 4.73 -14.65
N MET A 55 -10.60 3.57 -14.09
CA MET A 55 -10.16 2.35 -14.76
C MET A 55 -10.58 1.14 -13.95
N LEU A 56 -10.66 -0.02 -14.58
CA LEU A 56 -11.05 -1.27 -13.95
C LEU A 56 -10.37 -2.45 -14.64
N TYR A 57 -9.94 -3.44 -13.86
CA TYR A 57 -9.60 -4.77 -14.31
C TYR A 57 -10.08 -5.81 -13.31
N VAL A 58 -10.88 -6.78 -13.79
CA VAL A 58 -11.37 -7.91 -12.99
C VAL A 58 -11.11 -9.18 -13.79
N PRO A 59 -10.20 -10.06 -13.33
CA PRO A 59 -9.93 -11.31 -13.99
C PRO A 59 -11.17 -12.20 -14.09
N LEU A 60 -11.26 -12.98 -15.14
CA LEU A 60 -12.36 -13.93 -15.37
C LEU A 60 -12.59 -14.82 -14.14
N GLY A 61 -13.84 -14.96 -13.74
CA GLY A 61 -14.23 -15.78 -12.59
C GLY A 61 -13.97 -15.14 -11.23
N GLN A 62 -13.41 -13.93 -11.19
CA GLN A 62 -13.25 -13.18 -9.94
C GLN A 62 -14.38 -12.18 -9.72
N ALA A 63 -14.58 -11.80 -8.46
CA ALA A 63 -15.54 -10.78 -8.08
C ALA A 63 -14.94 -9.37 -8.23
N PRO A 64 -15.71 -8.36 -8.70
CA PRO A 64 -15.23 -6.99 -8.79
C PRO A 64 -14.93 -6.37 -7.42
N THR A 65 -15.65 -6.83 -6.39
CA THR A 65 -15.43 -6.49 -4.97
C THR A 65 -15.75 -7.69 -4.07
N PRO A 66 -15.30 -7.72 -2.81
CA PRO A 66 -15.65 -8.83 -1.91
C PRO A 66 -17.15 -8.96 -1.59
N PHE A 67 -17.95 -7.95 -1.90
CA PHE A 67 -19.39 -7.90 -1.54
C PHE A 67 -20.31 -8.15 -2.73
N VAL A 68 -19.76 -8.37 -3.91
CA VAL A 68 -20.52 -8.72 -5.14
C VAL A 68 -20.06 -10.08 -5.62
N ALA A 69 -21.02 -10.94 -6.03
CA ALA A 69 -20.69 -12.28 -6.52
C ALA A 69 -19.86 -12.21 -7.82
N PRO A 70 -18.99 -13.21 -8.09
CA PRO A 70 -18.34 -13.36 -9.38
C PRO A 70 -19.36 -13.55 -10.53
N GLY A 71 -18.99 -13.14 -11.74
CA GLY A 71 -19.81 -13.24 -12.96
C GLY A 71 -19.98 -11.90 -13.63
N VAL A 72 -20.98 -11.78 -14.49
CA VAL A 72 -21.29 -10.53 -15.18
C VAL A 72 -21.79 -9.49 -14.18
N PHE A 73 -21.28 -8.28 -14.31
CA PHE A 73 -21.60 -7.16 -13.41
C PHE A 73 -21.66 -5.83 -14.16
N THR A 74 -22.30 -4.85 -13.51
CA THR A 74 -22.20 -3.44 -13.90
C THR A 74 -21.42 -2.67 -12.84
N ALA A 75 -20.70 -1.63 -13.28
CA ALA A 75 -20.03 -0.65 -12.43
C ALA A 75 -20.51 0.75 -12.83
N GLU A 76 -21.27 1.38 -11.94
CA GLU A 76 -21.79 2.75 -12.13
C GLU A 76 -20.86 3.72 -11.43
N TRP A 77 -20.24 4.61 -12.18
CA TRP A 77 -19.28 5.61 -11.72
C TRP A 77 -19.91 6.97 -11.64
N GLU A 78 -19.66 7.67 -10.54
CA GLU A 78 -20.15 9.04 -10.32
C GLU A 78 -19.04 9.89 -9.71
N GLY A 79 -18.93 11.13 -10.17
CA GLY A 79 -17.99 12.08 -9.60
C GLY A 79 -17.84 13.35 -10.42
N ILE A 80 -16.68 13.96 -10.28
CA ILE A 80 -16.35 15.26 -10.89
C ILE A 80 -14.92 15.18 -11.44
N ILE A 81 -14.74 15.61 -12.68
CA ILE A 81 -13.42 15.93 -13.21
C ILE A 81 -13.17 17.42 -12.92
N GLN A 82 -12.23 17.68 -12.02
CA GLN A 82 -11.87 19.03 -11.57
C GLN A 82 -10.60 19.50 -12.27
N LEU A 83 -10.71 20.52 -13.11
CA LEU A 83 -9.60 21.13 -13.85
C LEU A 83 -9.25 22.50 -13.28
N GLU A 84 -7.99 22.90 -13.38
CA GLU A 84 -7.54 24.25 -13.08
C GLU A 84 -7.91 25.23 -14.22
N LEU A 85 -7.73 24.79 -15.46
CA LEU A 85 -8.02 25.54 -16.67
C LEU A 85 -9.00 24.76 -17.54
N ARG A 86 -9.86 25.50 -18.27
CA ARG A 86 -10.71 24.90 -19.30
C ARG A 86 -9.85 24.45 -20.48
N ASP A 87 -10.20 23.27 -21.06
CA ASP A 87 -9.53 22.76 -22.25
C ASP A 87 -10.47 21.86 -23.04
N ARG A 88 -10.01 21.40 -24.22
CA ARG A 88 -10.73 20.46 -25.08
C ARG A 88 -9.99 19.14 -25.14
N PHE A 89 -10.68 18.08 -24.78
CA PHE A 89 -10.15 16.73 -24.71
C PHE A 89 -10.79 15.83 -25.75
N VAL A 90 -10.00 14.89 -26.26
CA VAL A 90 -10.47 13.72 -27.00
C VAL A 90 -10.37 12.54 -26.04
N PHE A 91 -11.43 11.74 -25.95
CA PHE A 91 -11.44 10.52 -25.13
C PHE A 91 -11.35 9.29 -26.00
N GLN A 92 -10.69 8.26 -25.48
CA GLN A 92 -10.57 6.96 -26.11
C GLN A 92 -10.50 5.89 -25.02
N ALA A 93 -11.19 4.76 -25.22
CA ALA A 93 -11.20 3.67 -24.27
C ALA A 93 -10.64 2.40 -24.89
N GLU A 94 -9.97 1.60 -24.08
CA GLU A 94 -9.63 0.22 -24.33
C GLU A 94 -10.45 -0.63 -23.36
N LEU A 95 -11.28 -1.55 -23.85
CA LEU A 95 -12.22 -2.26 -23.00
C LEU A 95 -12.62 -3.64 -23.52
N ASN A 96 -13.00 -4.51 -22.58
CA ASN A 96 -13.76 -5.72 -22.84
C ASN A 96 -15.12 -5.61 -22.12
N GLY A 97 -16.19 -5.41 -22.89
CA GLY A 97 -17.53 -5.11 -22.39
C GLY A 97 -18.13 -3.88 -23.08
N SER A 98 -18.96 -3.13 -22.36
CA SER A 98 -19.49 -1.84 -22.84
C SER A 98 -19.26 -0.73 -21.83
N LEU A 99 -19.00 0.48 -22.32
CA LEU A 99 -18.82 1.69 -21.53
C LEU A 99 -19.61 2.84 -22.11
N GLN A 100 -20.55 3.36 -21.34
CA GLN A 100 -21.23 4.62 -21.65
C GLN A 100 -20.74 5.67 -20.66
N MET A 101 -20.33 6.83 -21.14
CA MET A 101 -19.84 7.94 -20.34
C MET A 101 -20.56 9.24 -20.68
N GLU A 102 -21.01 9.91 -19.64
CA GLU A 102 -21.71 11.19 -19.68
C GLU A 102 -20.88 12.25 -18.96
N LEU A 103 -20.68 13.41 -19.59
CA LEU A 103 -20.02 14.57 -19.01
C LEU A 103 -20.96 15.77 -19.07
N ASN A 104 -21.22 16.41 -17.93
CA ASN A 104 -22.10 17.57 -17.80
C ASN A 104 -23.53 17.34 -18.37
N GLY A 105 -24.03 16.09 -18.29
CA GLY A 105 -25.34 15.71 -18.76
C GLY A 105 -25.42 15.27 -20.23
N GLU A 106 -24.30 15.27 -20.95
CA GLU A 106 -24.23 14.83 -22.33
C GLU A 106 -23.46 13.52 -22.47
N VAL A 107 -23.99 12.55 -23.22
CA VAL A 107 -23.29 11.31 -23.56
C VAL A 107 -22.15 11.62 -24.52
N VAL A 108 -20.92 11.41 -24.08
CA VAL A 108 -19.71 11.73 -24.86
C VAL A 108 -19.00 10.48 -25.39
N LEU A 109 -19.26 9.32 -24.80
CA LEU A 109 -18.75 8.03 -25.26
C LEU A 109 -19.83 6.97 -25.00
N ASP A 110 -20.16 6.19 -26.04
CA ASP A 110 -20.98 4.98 -25.94
C ASP A 110 -20.35 3.93 -26.83
N ALA A 111 -19.68 2.96 -26.21
CA ALA A 111 -18.84 2.02 -26.93
C ALA A 111 -18.92 0.61 -26.36
N LYS A 112 -18.77 -0.38 -27.25
CA LYS A 112 -18.65 -1.79 -26.91
C LYS A 112 -17.46 -2.38 -27.67
N SER A 113 -16.68 -3.23 -26.96
CA SER A 113 -15.53 -3.92 -27.54
C SER A 113 -15.31 -5.27 -26.84
N ASP A 114 -14.57 -6.14 -27.48
CA ASP A 114 -14.13 -7.47 -27.00
C ASP A 114 -12.61 -7.50 -26.72
N GLY A 115 -12.08 -6.41 -26.21
CA GLY A 115 -10.67 -6.27 -25.82
C GLY A 115 -9.89 -5.25 -26.64
N GLY A 116 -10.56 -4.60 -27.61
CA GLY A 116 -9.94 -3.59 -28.48
C GLY A 116 -10.04 -2.17 -27.95
N THR A 117 -9.47 -1.26 -28.73
CA THR A 117 -9.51 0.19 -28.52
C THR A 117 -10.66 0.79 -29.33
N THR A 118 -11.41 1.72 -28.73
CA THR A 118 -12.51 2.42 -29.40
C THR A 118 -11.98 3.47 -30.37
N GLU A 119 -12.85 3.95 -31.27
CA GLU A 119 -12.56 5.19 -31.99
C GLU A 119 -12.45 6.36 -31.01
N PRO A 120 -11.56 7.34 -31.27
CA PRO A 120 -11.49 8.55 -30.47
C PRO A 120 -12.78 9.37 -30.59
N THR A 121 -13.22 10.00 -29.52
CA THR A 121 -14.35 10.94 -29.56
C THR A 121 -14.00 12.21 -30.34
N GLY A 122 -15.00 13.01 -30.66
CA GLY A 122 -14.78 14.41 -31.00
C GLY A 122 -14.13 15.19 -29.85
N ARG A 123 -13.76 16.44 -30.11
CA ARG A 123 -13.17 17.31 -29.08
C ARG A 123 -14.25 17.80 -28.11
N ILE A 124 -14.22 17.32 -26.88
CA ILE A 124 -15.13 17.65 -25.79
C ILE A 124 -14.54 18.78 -24.96
N ARG A 125 -15.28 19.86 -24.78
CA ARG A 125 -14.89 20.99 -23.94
C ARG A 125 -15.18 20.68 -22.47
N LEU A 126 -14.16 20.73 -21.63
CA LEU A 126 -14.29 20.67 -20.19
C LEU A 126 -14.08 22.07 -19.57
N ASN A 127 -14.87 22.38 -18.56
CA ASN A 127 -14.81 23.65 -17.85
C ASN A 127 -13.70 23.63 -16.80
N SER A 128 -13.18 24.82 -16.45
CA SER A 128 -12.41 24.98 -15.23
C SER A 128 -13.32 24.73 -14.02
N ARG A 129 -12.76 24.24 -12.91
CA ARG A 129 -13.40 23.93 -11.63
C ARG A 129 -14.02 22.55 -11.55
N GLY A 130 -15.15 22.27 -12.27
CA GLY A 130 -15.77 20.97 -12.13
C GLY A 130 -16.63 20.60 -13.35
N ASN A 131 -16.54 19.32 -13.75
CA ASN A 131 -17.36 18.70 -14.77
C ASN A 131 -17.95 17.44 -14.19
N THR A 132 -19.27 17.32 -14.18
CA THR A 132 -19.92 16.11 -13.66
C THR A 132 -19.62 14.94 -14.57
N LEU A 133 -19.24 13.81 -13.98
CA LEU A 133 -18.98 12.55 -14.63
C LEU A 133 -19.97 11.52 -14.14
N LYS A 134 -20.66 10.88 -15.08
CA LYS A 134 -21.37 9.62 -14.86
C LYS A 134 -20.91 8.63 -15.91
N ALA A 135 -20.72 7.37 -15.51
CA ALA A 135 -20.42 6.34 -16.48
C ALA A 135 -20.94 4.98 -15.99
N THR A 136 -21.34 4.16 -16.94
CA THR A 136 -21.76 2.78 -16.68
C THR A 136 -20.89 1.85 -17.52
N TYR A 137 -20.14 1.00 -16.85
CA TYR A 137 -19.44 -0.10 -17.48
C TYR A 137 -20.22 -1.39 -17.24
N THR A 138 -20.44 -2.17 -18.29
CA THR A 138 -20.99 -3.53 -18.19
C THR A 138 -19.96 -4.52 -18.69
N SER A 139 -19.60 -5.49 -17.84
CA SER A 139 -18.60 -6.50 -18.17
C SER A 139 -19.08 -7.41 -19.28
N ALA A 140 -18.13 -7.90 -20.11
CA ALA A 140 -18.41 -8.96 -21.07
C ALA A 140 -18.77 -10.27 -20.34
N ALA A 141 -19.46 -11.16 -21.06
CA ALA A 141 -19.78 -12.50 -20.54
C ALA A 141 -18.57 -13.45 -20.57
N SER A 142 -17.54 -13.13 -21.33
CA SER A 142 -16.33 -13.96 -21.51
C SER A 142 -15.06 -13.10 -21.46
N GLY A 143 -13.95 -13.72 -21.08
CA GLY A 143 -12.68 -13.03 -20.89
C GLY A 143 -12.63 -12.19 -19.62
N ASP A 144 -11.51 -11.50 -19.42
CA ASP A 144 -11.33 -10.57 -18.31
C ASP A 144 -12.17 -9.32 -18.54
N ALA A 145 -12.79 -8.82 -17.48
CA ALA A 145 -13.57 -7.58 -17.55
C ALA A 145 -12.64 -6.39 -17.29
N PHE A 146 -12.53 -5.49 -18.24
CA PHE A 146 -11.70 -4.30 -18.05
C PHE A 146 -12.14 -3.12 -18.90
N PHE A 147 -11.79 -1.92 -18.43
CA PHE A 147 -11.67 -0.71 -19.24
C PHE A 147 -10.55 0.17 -18.75
N ARG A 148 -9.90 0.85 -19.68
CA ARG A 148 -8.92 1.92 -19.48
C ARG A 148 -9.36 3.12 -20.30
N LEU A 149 -9.66 4.23 -19.63
CA LEU A 149 -10.01 5.47 -20.30
C LEU A 149 -8.79 6.38 -20.41
N TYR A 150 -8.55 6.86 -21.58
CA TYR A 150 -7.50 7.82 -21.91
C TYR A 150 -8.11 9.13 -22.41
N TRP A 151 -7.44 10.21 -22.15
CA TRP A 151 -7.72 11.50 -22.74
C TRP A 151 -6.47 12.08 -23.40
N ALA A 152 -6.67 12.96 -24.39
CA ALA A 152 -5.61 13.66 -25.09
C ALA A 152 -6.02 15.09 -25.39
N THR A 153 -5.04 15.99 -25.50
CA THR A 153 -5.18 17.34 -26.05
C THR A 153 -4.19 17.51 -27.20
N PRO A 154 -4.25 18.61 -27.99
CA PRO A 154 -3.24 18.89 -29.01
C PRO A 154 -1.81 19.01 -28.44
N ASP A 155 -1.68 19.40 -27.17
CA ASP A 155 -0.38 19.66 -26.52
C ASP A 155 0.19 18.44 -25.79
N HIS A 156 -0.63 17.44 -25.49
CA HIS A 156 -0.18 16.15 -24.93
C HIS A 156 -0.94 14.97 -25.54
N GLY A 157 -0.21 13.89 -25.75
CA GLY A 157 -0.77 12.66 -26.29
C GLY A 157 -1.68 11.94 -25.30
N SER A 158 -2.17 10.76 -25.71
CA SER A 158 -3.06 9.91 -24.90
C SER A 158 -2.45 9.54 -23.56
N GLU A 159 -3.14 9.86 -22.47
CA GLU A 159 -2.76 9.53 -21.10
C GLU A 159 -3.99 9.17 -20.25
N PRO A 160 -3.86 8.37 -19.16
CA PRO A 160 -4.93 8.18 -18.20
C PRO A 160 -5.31 9.50 -17.52
N ILE A 161 -6.58 9.65 -17.13
CA ILE A 161 -6.99 10.77 -16.29
C ILE A 161 -6.27 10.66 -14.94
N LEU A 162 -5.45 11.65 -14.59
CA LEU A 162 -4.69 11.65 -13.35
C LEU A 162 -5.61 11.75 -12.14
N THR A 163 -5.30 11.01 -11.09
CA THR A 163 -6.10 10.91 -9.84
C THR A 163 -6.39 12.26 -9.19
N LYS A 164 -5.48 13.22 -9.30
CA LYS A 164 -5.64 14.58 -8.77
C LYS A 164 -6.85 15.33 -9.34
N PHE A 165 -7.30 14.96 -10.53
CA PHE A 165 -8.47 15.58 -11.18
C PHE A 165 -9.79 14.89 -10.83
N LEU A 166 -9.76 13.70 -10.24
CA LEU A 166 -10.94 12.91 -9.95
C LEU A 166 -11.44 13.17 -8.53
N LYS A 167 -12.68 13.60 -8.39
CA LYS A 167 -13.32 13.97 -7.14
C LYS A 167 -14.71 13.36 -7.03
N HIS A 168 -15.18 13.19 -5.79
CA HIS A 168 -16.56 12.79 -5.50
C HIS A 168 -17.12 13.55 -4.30
N THR A 169 -18.43 13.56 -4.17
CA THR A 169 -19.14 14.02 -2.98
C THR A 169 -19.37 12.85 -2.01
N PRO A 170 -19.21 13.03 -0.69
CA PRO A 170 -19.60 12.02 0.29
C PRO A 170 -21.11 11.72 0.23
N GLY A 171 -21.50 10.51 0.61
CA GLY A 171 -22.90 10.09 0.65
C GLY A 171 -23.08 8.81 1.48
N ASP A 172 -24.33 8.54 1.92
CA ASP A 172 -24.63 7.44 2.84
C ASP A 172 -24.22 6.06 2.33
N ARG A 173 -24.37 5.82 1.01
CA ARG A 173 -23.92 4.56 0.37
C ARG A 173 -22.42 4.35 0.50
N LEU A 174 -21.63 5.41 0.33
CA LEU A 174 -20.17 5.36 0.50
C LEU A 174 -19.78 5.15 1.96
N VAL A 175 -20.44 5.86 2.90
CA VAL A 175 -20.21 5.69 4.36
C VAL A 175 -20.50 4.24 4.77
N ARG A 176 -21.60 3.67 4.29
CA ARG A 176 -21.96 2.27 4.56
C ARG A 176 -20.95 1.30 3.96
N GLY A 177 -20.54 1.46 2.69
CA GLY A 177 -19.54 0.62 2.02
C GLY A 177 -18.18 0.68 2.72
N ALA A 178 -17.76 1.87 3.16
CA ALA A 178 -16.55 2.07 3.95
C ALA A 178 -16.65 1.38 5.32
N SER A 179 -17.80 1.44 6.00
CA SER A 179 -18.03 0.78 7.29
C SER A 179 -17.98 -0.75 7.17
N LEU A 180 -18.56 -1.34 6.11
CA LEU A 180 -18.46 -2.78 5.85
C LEU A 180 -17.00 -3.22 5.63
N ARG A 181 -16.23 -2.46 4.85
CA ARG A 181 -14.79 -2.70 4.62
C ARG A 181 -13.99 -2.57 5.91
N ARG A 182 -14.28 -1.54 6.71
CA ARG A 182 -13.64 -1.34 8.01
C ARG A 182 -13.91 -2.51 8.96
N GLY A 183 -15.16 -2.95 9.08
CA GLY A 183 -15.53 -4.10 9.90
C GLY A 183 -14.82 -5.39 9.43
N ARG A 184 -14.79 -5.65 8.13
CA ARG A 184 -14.08 -6.78 7.51
C ARG A 184 -12.58 -6.77 7.83
N GLN A 185 -11.94 -5.61 7.70
CA GLN A 185 -10.53 -5.41 8.02
C GLN A 185 -10.25 -5.62 9.52
N LEU A 186 -11.08 -5.04 10.38
CA LEU A 186 -10.94 -5.20 11.84
C LEU A 186 -11.10 -6.66 12.26
N ALA A 187 -12.10 -7.36 11.76
CA ALA A 187 -12.34 -8.77 12.10
C ALA A 187 -11.15 -9.67 11.71
N ALA A 188 -10.57 -9.47 10.53
CA ALA A 188 -9.39 -10.21 10.09
C ALA A 188 -8.11 -9.76 10.84
N GLY A 189 -7.85 -8.46 10.93
CA GLY A 189 -6.64 -7.90 11.54
C GLY A 189 -6.54 -8.19 13.04
N HIS A 190 -7.65 -8.19 13.77
CA HIS A 190 -7.71 -8.57 15.19
C HIS A 190 -7.90 -10.07 15.40
N ARG A 191 -7.91 -10.86 14.33
CA ARG A 191 -7.95 -12.33 14.36
C ARG A 191 -9.16 -12.89 15.09
N CYS A 192 -10.32 -12.26 14.95
CA CYS A 192 -11.57 -12.72 15.59
C CYS A 192 -11.85 -14.19 15.29
N PHE A 193 -11.54 -14.62 14.07
CA PHE A 193 -11.76 -15.98 13.58
C PHE A 193 -10.75 -17.03 14.06
N LYS A 194 -9.71 -16.63 14.80
CA LYS A 194 -8.84 -17.58 15.52
C LYS A 194 -9.49 -18.10 16.80
N CYS A 195 -10.46 -17.35 17.34
CA CYS A 195 -11.30 -17.81 18.46
C CYS A 195 -12.68 -18.29 17.97
N HIS A 196 -13.28 -17.58 17.00
CA HIS A 196 -14.61 -17.86 16.46
C HIS A 196 -14.47 -18.47 15.06
N ALA A 197 -14.09 -19.75 14.99
CA ALA A 197 -13.75 -20.44 13.75
C ALA A 197 -14.96 -20.91 12.93
N ASP A 198 -16.15 -20.99 13.53
CA ASP A 198 -17.34 -21.53 12.88
C ASP A 198 -17.79 -20.65 11.69
N GLY A 199 -17.95 -21.27 10.54
CA GLY A 199 -18.39 -20.59 9.32
C GLY A 199 -17.32 -19.77 8.58
N VAL A 200 -16.06 -19.85 8.99
CA VAL A 200 -14.94 -19.17 8.28
C VAL A 200 -14.54 -20.00 7.08
N PRO A 201 -14.53 -19.42 5.86
CA PRO A 201 -14.13 -20.15 4.67
C PRO A 201 -12.65 -20.52 4.69
N ALA A 202 -12.33 -21.73 4.21
CA ALA A 202 -10.93 -22.19 4.12
C ALA A 202 -10.07 -21.38 3.15
N ARG A 203 -10.71 -20.71 2.18
CA ARG A 203 -10.08 -19.80 1.21
C ARG A 203 -10.84 -18.49 1.19
N GLY A 204 -10.15 -17.38 0.97
CA GLY A 204 -10.79 -16.07 0.92
C GLY A 204 -9.81 -14.94 1.18
N MET A 205 -10.22 -13.98 2.00
CA MET A 205 -9.41 -12.82 2.36
C MET A 205 -8.02 -13.23 2.88
N PRO A 206 -6.91 -12.78 2.23
CA PRO A 206 -5.56 -13.25 2.58
C PRO A 206 -5.18 -13.03 4.05
N GLU A 207 -5.71 -11.97 4.66
CA GLU A 207 -5.45 -11.61 6.05
C GLU A 207 -6.01 -12.62 7.07
N LEU A 208 -6.92 -13.51 6.69
CA LEU A 208 -7.39 -14.60 7.56
C LEU A 208 -6.28 -15.60 7.90
N ALA A 209 -5.25 -15.67 7.06
CA ALA A 209 -4.05 -16.48 7.31
C ALA A 209 -3.06 -15.83 8.29
N MET A 210 -3.30 -14.60 8.74
CA MET A 210 -2.42 -13.92 9.68
C MET A 210 -2.42 -14.61 11.05
N ASP A 211 -1.23 -15.05 11.48
CA ASP A 211 -0.98 -15.50 12.84
C ASP A 211 -0.52 -14.35 13.75
N ALA A 212 -0.26 -14.62 15.01
CA ALA A 212 0.49 -13.76 15.91
C ALA A 212 1.97 -14.18 15.94
N PRO A 213 2.88 -13.35 16.47
CA PRO A 213 4.29 -13.71 16.59
C PRO A 213 4.50 -15.03 17.33
N ALA A 214 5.38 -15.89 16.83
CA ALA A 214 5.74 -17.14 17.47
C ALA A 214 6.38 -16.87 18.85
N LEU A 215 6.03 -17.69 19.86
CA LEU A 215 6.50 -17.53 21.24
C LEU A 215 7.76 -18.34 21.53
N ASP A 216 8.18 -19.25 20.65
CA ASP A 216 9.43 -19.99 20.82
C ASP A 216 10.62 -19.02 20.96
N GLY A 217 11.43 -19.20 21.99
CA GLY A 217 12.60 -18.36 22.27
C GLY A 217 12.29 -16.89 22.63
N ILE A 218 11.03 -16.53 22.91
CA ILE A 218 10.62 -15.14 23.19
C ILE A 218 11.38 -14.54 24.37
N GLY A 219 11.71 -15.35 25.38
CA GLY A 219 12.46 -14.95 26.58
C GLY A 219 13.90 -14.49 26.30
N SER A 220 14.48 -14.84 25.14
CA SER A 220 15.77 -14.28 24.72
C SER A 220 15.60 -12.94 24.01
N ARG A 221 14.42 -12.67 23.40
CA ARG A 221 14.18 -11.51 22.53
C ARG A 221 13.50 -10.34 23.22
N ARG A 222 12.85 -10.56 24.37
CA ARG A 222 12.03 -9.55 25.07
C ARG A 222 12.28 -9.55 26.55
N ASP A 223 12.20 -8.37 27.14
CA ASP A 223 12.28 -8.19 28.59
C ASP A 223 11.03 -8.72 29.29
N ALA A 224 11.18 -9.40 30.41
CA ALA A 224 10.10 -10.02 31.17
C ALA A 224 9.08 -9.00 31.72
N ASN A 225 9.55 -7.84 32.20
CA ASN A 225 8.67 -6.80 32.75
C ASN A 225 7.90 -6.09 31.61
N TRP A 226 8.55 -5.91 30.46
CA TRP A 226 7.86 -5.40 29.29
C TRP A 226 6.77 -6.39 28.84
N MET A 227 7.04 -7.68 28.81
CA MET A 227 6.06 -8.72 28.49
C MET A 227 4.88 -8.69 29.45
N ALA A 228 5.12 -8.56 30.75
CA ALA A 228 4.03 -8.46 31.73
C ALA A 228 3.14 -7.25 31.48
N GLY A 229 3.72 -6.07 31.23
CA GLY A 229 2.96 -4.87 30.89
C GLY A 229 2.19 -5.00 29.56
N TRP A 230 2.80 -5.62 28.55
CA TRP A 230 2.16 -5.88 27.27
C TRP A 230 0.97 -6.84 27.39
N ILE A 231 1.11 -7.93 28.14
CA ILE A 231 0.05 -8.92 28.37
C ILE A 231 -1.12 -8.31 29.14
N LEU A 232 -0.80 -7.49 30.15
CA LEU A 232 -1.81 -6.84 30.98
C LEU A 232 -2.64 -5.82 30.20
N ASN A 233 -1.99 -4.94 29.43
CA ASN A 233 -2.66 -3.92 28.62
C ASN A 233 -1.85 -3.52 27.37
N PRO A 234 -2.01 -4.25 26.25
CA PRO A 234 -1.29 -3.96 25.02
C PRO A 234 -1.57 -2.55 24.48
N ALA A 235 -2.80 -2.07 24.61
CA ALA A 235 -3.23 -0.76 24.09
C ALA A 235 -2.57 0.41 24.82
N GLN A 236 -2.20 0.27 26.10
CA GLN A 236 -1.45 1.28 26.83
C GLN A 236 -0.03 1.49 26.27
N LEU A 237 0.58 0.41 25.78
CA LEU A 237 1.94 0.46 25.22
C LEU A 237 1.93 0.77 23.71
N ARG A 238 0.85 0.41 23.04
CA ARG A 238 0.63 0.67 21.62
C ARG A 238 -0.88 0.87 21.37
N PRO A 239 -1.39 2.09 21.18
CA PRO A 239 -2.82 2.39 21.08
C PRO A 239 -3.58 1.57 20.04
N ARG A 240 -2.92 1.15 18.95
CA ARG A 240 -3.50 0.32 17.89
C ARG A 240 -2.98 -1.14 17.94
N ALA A 241 -2.77 -1.68 19.13
CA ALA A 241 -2.39 -3.08 19.28
C ALA A 241 -3.52 -4.01 18.81
N ASN A 242 -3.19 -4.96 17.92
CA ASN A 242 -4.16 -5.99 17.49
C ASN A 242 -4.35 -7.09 18.54
N MET A 243 -3.41 -7.23 19.49
CA MET A 243 -3.53 -8.13 20.63
C MET A 243 -4.47 -7.51 21.66
N PRO A 244 -5.52 -8.22 22.10
CA PRO A 244 -6.40 -7.75 23.17
C PRO A 244 -5.78 -7.96 24.56
N ALA A 245 -6.29 -7.25 25.57
CA ALA A 245 -6.08 -7.62 26.95
C ALA A 245 -7.00 -8.79 27.34
N MET A 246 -6.39 -9.92 27.70
CA MET A 246 -7.10 -11.18 27.98
C MET A 246 -7.41 -11.38 29.47
N LEU A 247 -6.71 -10.65 30.35
CA LEU A 247 -6.79 -10.84 31.80
C LEU A 247 -7.70 -9.81 32.44
N HIS A 248 -8.45 -10.24 33.46
CA HIS A 248 -9.48 -9.44 34.12
C HIS A 248 -9.46 -9.62 35.65
N GLY A 249 -10.05 -8.66 36.36
CA GLY A 249 -10.22 -8.71 37.81
C GLY A 249 -8.95 -8.44 38.62
N ALA A 250 -9.02 -8.71 39.94
CA ALA A 250 -7.96 -8.36 40.88
C ALA A 250 -6.65 -9.15 40.69
N THR A 251 -6.71 -10.32 40.02
CA THR A 251 -5.51 -11.17 39.79
C THR A 251 -4.81 -10.84 38.48
N ALA A 252 -5.35 -10.00 37.64
CA ALA A 252 -4.85 -9.75 36.25
C ALA A 252 -3.38 -9.38 36.20
N GLU A 253 -2.89 -8.54 37.12
CA GLU A 253 -1.47 -8.15 37.17
C GLU A 253 -0.57 -9.32 37.60
N ALA A 254 -0.97 -10.08 38.62
CA ALA A 254 -0.24 -11.27 39.10
C ALA A 254 -0.23 -12.36 38.01
N ASP A 255 -1.32 -12.53 37.29
CA ASP A 255 -1.43 -13.50 36.19
C ASP A 255 -0.59 -13.07 34.98
N ALA A 256 -0.53 -11.78 34.66
CA ALA A 256 0.34 -11.23 33.61
C ALA A 256 1.83 -11.47 33.95
N ARG A 257 2.23 -11.27 35.19
CA ARG A 257 3.59 -11.57 35.69
C ARG A 257 3.90 -13.07 35.60
N ALA A 258 2.95 -13.93 35.95
CA ALA A 258 3.13 -15.39 35.84
C ALA A 258 3.32 -15.82 34.38
N ILE A 259 2.49 -15.32 33.47
CA ILE A 259 2.64 -15.58 32.01
C ILE A 259 3.99 -15.08 31.54
N ALA A 260 4.37 -13.85 31.87
CA ALA A 260 5.68 -13.29 31.52
C ALA A 260 6.86 -14.07 32.06
N ALA A 261 6.76 -14.60 33.29
CA ALA A 261 7.77 -15.50 33.89
C ALA A 261 7.92 -16.79 33.07
N PHE A 262 6.80 -17.41 32.67
CA PHE A 262 6.84 -18.59 31.79
C PHE A 262 7.44 -18.24 30.42
N LEU A 263 6.98 -17.18 29.76
CA LEU A 263 7.51 -16.78 28.45
C LEU A 263 9.00 -16.40 28.53
N SER A 264 9.46 -15.79 29.62
CA SER A 264 10.89 -15.45 29.84
C SER A 264 11.77 -16.67 30.03
N SER A 265 11.21 -17.82 30.46
CA SER A 265 11.92 -19.09 30.56
C SER A 265 12.12 -19.78 29.19
N LEU A 266 11.37 -19.39 28.17
CA LEU A 266 11.50 -19.91 26.79
C LEU A 266 12.71 -19.25 26.12
N LYS A 267 13.89 -19.78 26.34
CA LYS A 267 15.13 -19.30 25.74
C LYS A 267 15.39 -19.97 24.38
N SER A 268 16.00 -19.22 23.48
CA SER A 268 16.60 -19.78 22.26
C SER A 268 18.10 -19.99 22.49
N SER A 269 18.68 -20.86 21.67
CA SER A 269 20.15 -21.02 21.60
C SER A 269 20.82 -19.88 20.84
N ASP A 270 20.04 -19.02 20.18
CA ASP A 270 20.57 -17.93 19.35
C ASP A 270 21.31 -16.92 20.22
N SER A 271 22.52 -16.61 19.81
CA SER A 271 23.31 -15.49 20.36
C SER A 271 22.96 -14.21 19.58
N PHE A 272 22.80 -13.11 20.31
CA PHE A 272 22.65 -11.81 19.66
C PHE A 272 24.01 -11.16 19.44
N PRO A 273 24.16 -10.38 18.35
CA PRO A 273 25.40 -9.65 18.08
C PRO A 273 25.70 -8.69 19.24
N ALA A 274 26.99 -8.58 19.61
CA ALA A 274 27.40 -7.54 20.52
C ALA A 274 27.24 -6.16 19.86
N VAL A 275 26.58 -5.23 20.55
CA VAL A 275 26.37 -3.86 20.07
C VAL A 275 26.99 -2.89 21.07
N LYS A 276 27.94 -2.11 20.60
CA LYS A 276 28.55 -1.03 21.36
C LYS A 276 27.61 0.18 21.37
N VAL A 277 27.11 0.52 22.57
CA VAL A 277 26.21 1.68 22.73
C VAL A 277 27.03 2.87 23.25
N ASP A 278 27.70 3.57 22.35
CA ASP A 278 28.43 4.81 22.61
C ASP A 278 27.99 5.94 21.67
N ALA A 279 28.48 7.15 21.92
CA ALA A 279 28.10 8.34 21.18
C ALA A 279 28.45 8.25 19.68
N ALA A 280 29.62 7.71 19.33
CA ALA A 280 30.07 7.62 17.94
C ALA A 280 29.22 6.64 17.13
N THR A 281 28.95 5.44 17.67
CA THR A 281 28.09 4.45 17.03
C THR A 281 26.64 4.96 16.91
N ALA A 282 26.14 5.65 17.96
CA ALA A 282 24.79 6.22 17.95
C ALA A 282 24.65 7.36 16.94
N GLU A 283 25.66 8.17 16.69
CA GLU A 283 25.64 9.22 15.67
C GLU A 283 25.51 8.63 14.25
N VAL A 284 26.24 7.55 13.94
CA VAL A 284 26.07 6.82 12.67
C VAL A 284 24.65 6.30 12.55
N GLY A 285 24.11 5.73 13.63
CA GLY A 285 22.71 5.26 13.66
C GLY A 285 21.70 6.37 13.47
N GLN A 286 21.92 7.57 14.02
CA GLN A 286 21.07 8.74 13.82
C GLN A 286 21.03 9.18 12.36
N LYS A 287 22.19 9.23 11.68
CA LYS A 287 22.28 9.55 10.25
C LYS A 287 21.50 8.55 9.41
N LEU A 288 21.66 7.25 9.67
CA LEU A 288 20.92 6.19 9.01
C LEU A 288 19.40 6.27 9.28
N PHE A 289 18.99 6.57 10.52
CA PHE A 289 17.58 6.73 10.91
C PHE A 289 16.89 7.81 10.07
N THR A 290 17.58 8.92 9.83
CA THR A 290 17.10 10.02 8.99
C THR A 290 17.10 9.64 7.51
N GLN A 291 18.19 9.07 6.99
CA GLN A 291 18.34 8.69 5.58
C GLN A 291 17.34 7.63 5.13
N LEU A 292 17.04 6.66 6.00
CA LEU A 292 16.06 5.61 5.74
C LEU A 292 14.62 6.04 6.02
N ASN A 293 14.41 7.30 6.46
CA ASN A 293 13.12 7.90 6.77
C ASN A 293 12.29 7.07 7.79
N CYS A 294 12.92 6.59 8.86
CA CYS A 294 12.23 5.81 9.90
C CYS A 294 11.08 6.60 10.54
N VAL A 295 11.17 7.94 10.55
CA VAL A 295 10.12 8.85 11.04
C VAL A 295 8.83 8.81 10.21
N ALA A 296 8.84 8.24 9.00
CA ALA A 296 7.62 8.00 8.23
C ALA A 296 6.59 7.15 9.00
N CYS A 297 7.07 6.17 9.80
CA CYS A 297 6.26 5.22 10.57
C CYS A 297 6.47 5.30 12.08
N HIS A 298 7.50 6.00 12.55
CA HIS A 298 7.87 6.05 13.97
C HIS A 298 7.86 7.47 14.54
N THR A 299 7.46 7.57 15.82
CA THR A 299 7.66 8.78 16.64
C THR A 299 8.87 8.56 17.54
N THR A 300 9.83 9.49 17.53
CA THR A 300 11.05 9.39 18.35
C THR A 300 10.76 9.59 19.84
N ALA A 301 11.70 9.17 20.67
CA ALA A 301 11.61 9.37 22.10
C ALA A 301 11.52 10.87 22.45
N GLY A 302 10.73 11.21 23.45
CA GLY A 302 10.50 12.59 23.88
C GLY A 302 9.47 13.40 23.08
N GLN A 303 9.00 12.86 21.93
CA GLN A 303 7.93 13.48 21.14
C GLN A 303 6.57 12.90 21.50
N THR A 304 5.52 13.74 21.38
CA THR A 304 4.14 13.26 21.50
C THR A 304 3.85 12.19 20.45
N PRO A 305 3.32 11.01 20.83
CA PRO A 305 2.97 9.98 19.87
C PRO A 305 2.01 10.51 18.79
N ALA A 306 2.43 10.46 17.54
CA ALA A 306 1.59 10.84 16.41
C ALA A 306 0.64 9.72 16.02
N GLU A 307 -0.56 10.07 15.57
CA GLU A 307 -1.54 9.09 15.11
C GLU A 307 -0.97 8.26 13.92
N GLY A 308 -1.22 6.96 13.95
CA GLY A 308 -0.71 6.03 12.92
C GLY A 308 0.76 5.67 13.04
N LYS A 309 1.54 6.29 13.95
CA LYS A 309 2.96 6.01 14.15
C LYS A 309 3.22 5.18 15.41
N VAL A 310 4.33 4.46 15.41
CA VAL A 310 4.78 3.64 16.56
C VAL A 310 5.83 4.42 17.33
N ALA A 311 5.55 4.68 18.62
CA ALA A 311 6.49 5.37 19.49
C ALA A 311 7.70 4.49 19.85
N LEU A 312 8.90 5.05 19.76
CA LEU A 312 10.18 4.36 20.03
C LEU A 312 10.72 4.56 21.44
N GLY A 313 10.09 5.39 22.26
CA GLY A 313 10.56 5.65 23.62
C GLY A 313 10.72 4.43 24.53
N GLN A 314 10.03 3.32 24.22
CA GLN A 314 10.04 2.08 25.00
C GLN A 314 10.98 1.00 24.45
N VAL A 315 11.75 1.29 23.39
CA VAL A 315 12.57 0.28 22.69
C VAL A 315 13.54 -0.42 23.64
N ARG A 316 14.24 0.33 24.46
CA ARG A 316 15.21 -0.22 25.43
C ARG A 316 14.55 -1.14 26.46
N TRP A 317 13.36 -0.78 26.93
CA TRP A 317 12.59 -1.62 27.83
C TRP A 317 12.08 -2.88 27.13
N LYS A 318 11.56 -2.75 25.91
CA LYS A 318 11.01 -3.87 25.13
C LYS A 318 12.05 -4.95 24.80
N PHE A 319 13.26 -4.54 24.41
CA PHE A 319 14.28 -5.47 23.92
C PHE A 319 15.28 -5.89 25.00
N GLY A 320 15.44 -5.13 26.08
CA GLY A 320 16.36 -5.42 27.20
C GLY A 320 17.84 -5.22 26.83
N GLN A 321 18.26 -5.59 25.63
CA GLN A 321 19.64 -5.46 25.13
C GLN A 321 19.69 -5.02 23.68
N ALA A 322 20.71 -4.21 23.32
CA ALA A 322 20.84 -3.63 21.99
C ALA A 322 21.02 -4.70 20.89
N GLY A 323 21.68 -5.82 21.21
CA GLY A 323 21.88 -6.92 20.27
C GLY A 323 20.57 -7.58 19.81
N SER A 324 19.58 -7.73 20.69
CA SER A 324 18.28 -8.28 20.31
C SER A 324 17.47 -7.32 19.44
N LEU A 325 17.66 -6.00 19.62
CA LEU A 325 17.10 -5.01 18.70
C LEU A 325 17.82 -5.03 17.34
N SER A 326 19.15 -5.11 17.32
CA SER A 326 19.94 -5.22 16.09
C SER A 326 19.50 -6.44 15.27
N ALA A 327 19.37 -7.60 15.88
CA ALA A 327 18.86 -8.82 15.22
C ALA A 327 17.44 -8.63 14.65
N PHE A 328 16.55 -7.96 15.40
CA PHE A 328 15.22 -7.63 14.90
C PHE A 328 15.26 -6.67 13.71
N LEU A 329 16.10 -5.65 13.72
CA LEU A 329 16.23 -4.68 12.62
C LEU A 329 16.80 -5.32 11.35
N SER A 330 17.70 -6.29 11.49
CA SER A 330 18.25 -7.05 10.36
C SER A 330 17.21 -7.95 9.69
N ASN A 331 16.28 -8.53 10.45
CA ASN A 331 15.21 -9.37 9.92
C ASN A 331 13.92 -9.24 10.75
N PRO A 332 13.09 -8.20 10.51
CA PRO A 332 11.85 -7.97 11.26
C PRO A 332 10.81 -9.09 11.12
N GLN A 333 10.87 -9.88 10.05
CA GLN A 333 9.94 -10.95 9.76
C GLN A 333 10.34 -12.31 10.33
N ALA A 334 11.52 -12.46 10.93
CA ALA A 334 12.06 -13.73 11.41
C ALA A 334 11.10 -14.55 12.30
N HIS A 335 10.33 -13.87 13.15
CA HIS A 335 9.40 -14.51 14.09
C HIS A 335 7.93 -14.15 13.83
N TYR A 336 7.67 -13.35 12.81
CA TYR A 336 6.32 -12.95 12.40
C TYR A 336 6.31 -12.45 10.95
N ARG A 337 5.93 -13.33 10.03
CA ARG A 337 5.96 -13.04 8.58
C ARG A 337 5.13 -11.83 8.15
N TRP A 338 4.04 -11.54 8.88
CA TRP A 338 3.12 -10.43 8.61
C TRP A 338 3.49 -9.14 9.37
N ASN A 339 4.74 -9.02 9.80
CA ASN A 339 5.21 -7.82 10.49
C ASN A 339 5.13 -6.60 9.56
N CYS A 340 4.44 -5.54 10.01
CA CYS A 340 4.38 -4.26 9.28
C CYS A 340 5.72 -3.51 9.28
N MET A 341 6.64 -3.80 10.21
CA MET A 341 8.00 -3.29 10.13
C MET A 341 8.70 -3.94 8.94
N PRO A 342 9.08 -3.13 7.90
CA PRO A 342 9.68 -3.69 6.70
C PRO A 342 11.15 -4.07 6.90
N ASN A 343 11.67 -4.89 5.99
CA ASN A 343 13.08 -5.22 5.95
C ASN A 343 13.82 -4.27 4.99
N PHE A 344 14.75 -3.48 5.53
CA PHE A 344 15.58 -2.53 4.78
C PHE A 344 16.87 -3.15 4.22
N ALA A 345 17.06 -4.46 4.35
CA ALA A 345 18.28 -5.16 4.00
C ALA A 345 19.53 -4.48 4.61
N LEU A 346 19.45 -4.23 5.92
CA LEU A 346 20.54 -3.61 6.67
C LEU A 346 21.72 -4.56 6.78
N THR A 347 22.93 -4.02 6.66
CA THR A 347 24.15 -4.74 7.07
C THR A 347 24.15 -4.93 8.59
N GLN A 348 25.01 -5.81 9.09
CA GLN A 348 25.15 -6.03 10.52
C GLN A 348 25.56 -4.74 11.26
N ASP A 349 26.48 -3.98 10.68
CA ASP A 349 26.95 -2.70 11.22
C ASP A 349 25.88 -1.62 11.22
N GLU A 350 25.10 -1.51 10.12
CA GLU A 350 23.96 -0.58 10.04
C GLU A 350 22.90 -0.90 11.10
N ALA A 351 22.55 -2.17 11.27
CA ALA A 351 21.59 -2.60 12.28
C ALA A 351 22.11 -2.36 13.71
N ALA A 352 23.40 -2.58 13.95
CA ALA A 352 24.05 -2.29 15.24
C ALA A 352 24.06 -0.79 15.54
N ALA A 353 24.41 0.06 14.56
CA ALA A 353 24.41 1.51 14.72
C ALA A 353 23.00 2.06 15.01
N LEU A 354 21.98 1.62 14.28
CA LEU A 354 20.58 1.97 14.55
C LEU A 354 20.14 1.52 15.94
N ALA A 355 20.52 0.30 16.37
CA ALA A 355 20.20 -0.20 17.70
C ALA A 355 20.87 0.64 18.79
N ALA A 356 22.14 1.05 18.60
CA ALA A 356 22.85 1.93 19.53
C ALA A 356 22.16 3.30 19.65
N HIS A 357 21.81 3.93 18.53
CA HIS A 357 21.06 5.20 18.51
C HIS A 357 19.74 5.10 19.27
N LEU A 358 18.92 4.09 18.97
CA LEU A 358 17.62 3.89 19.59
C LEU A 358 17.72 3.55 21.08
N PHE A 359 18.77 2.84 21.51
CA PHE A 359 19.01 2.54 22.93
C PHE A 359 19.49 3.75 23.69
N GLN A 360 20.31 4.62 23.08
CA GLN A 360 20.78 5.84 23.71
C GLN A 360 19.65 6.87 23.87
N SER A 361 18.78 6.99 22.86
CA SER A 361 17.68 7.97 22.85
C SER A 361 16.45 7.52 23.65
N ALA A 362 16.31 6.21 23.96
CA ALA A 362 15.14 5.68 24.66
C ALA A 362 15.10 6.08 26.13
N SER A 363 13.87 6.26 26.66
CA SER A 363 13.64 6.54 28.06
C SER A 363 14.08 5.38 28.97
N LEU A 364 14.77 5.73 30.07
CA LEU A 364 15.17 4.83 31.13
C LEU A 364 14.10 4.71 32.23
N ALA A 365 12.83 4.62 31.91
CA ALA A 365 11.77 4.48 32.88
C ALA A 365 12.11 3.27 33.84
N LYS A 366 12.47 3.55 35.09
CA LYS A 366 12.63 2.52 36.12
C LYS A 366 11.28 1.88 36.36
N ARG A 367 11.14 0.61 36.07
CA ARG A 367 9.96 -0.18 36.43
C ARG A 367 10.35 -1.27 37.42
N ALA A 368 9.43 -1.56 38.35
CA ALA A 368 9.64 -2.63 39.31
C ALA A 368 9.88 -3.95 38.57
N SER A 369 11.01 -4.57 38.83
CA SER A 369 11.32 -5.92 38.35
C SER A 369 10.67 -6.96 39.22
N PHE A 370 10.30 -8.10 38.66
CA PHE A 370 9.91 -9.29 39.42
C PHE A 370 10.88 -10.43 39.12
N ALA A 371 11.14 -11.23 40.12
CA ALA A 371 11.95 -12.44 39.97
C ALA A 371 11.08 -13.61 39.52
N ALA A 372 11.43 -14.22 38.38
CA ALA A 372 10.78 -15.45 37.95
C ALA A 372 11.24 -16.62 38.84
N ASN A 373 10.29 -17.41 39.34
CA ASN A 373 10.56 -18.65 40.09
C ASN A 373 9.72 -19.80 39.52
N ALA A 374 10.02 -21.02 39.97
CA ALA A 374 9.37 -22.24 39.46
C ALA A 374 7.81 -22.21 39.58
N THR A 375 7.30 -21.66 40.69
CA THR A 375 5.85 -21.54 40.93
C THR A 375 5.18 -20.61 39.97
N LEU A 376 5.75 -19.42 39.71
CA LEU A 376 5.25 -18.46 38.73
C LEU A 376 5.33 -19.03 37.33
N ILE A 377 6.41 -19.71 36.96
CA ILE A 377 6.57 -20.35 35.64
C ILE A 377 5.50 -21.42 35.44
N ALA A 378 5.28 -22.30 36.43
CA ALA A 378 4.23 -23.34 36.34
C ALA A 378 2.83 -22.74 36.22
N LYS A 379 2.51 -21.69 36.99
CA LYS A 379 1.25 -20.96 36.92
C LYS A 379 1.08 -20.31 35.51
N GLY A 380 2.13 -19.63 35.01
CA GLY A 380 2.12 -18.98 33.73
C GLY A 380 1.88 -19.94 32.56
N ARG A 381 2.50 -21.12 32.60
CA ARG A 381 2.27 -22.20 31.63
C ARG A 381 0.81 -22.61 31.57
N LYS A 382 0.16 -22.85 32.70
CA LYS A 382 -1.27 -23.20 32.78
C LYS A 382 -2.14 -22.06 32.21
N LEU A 383 -1.83 -20.81 32.55
CA LEU A 383 -2.57 -19.64 32.03
C LEU A 383 -2.44 -19.51 30.52
N VAL A 384 -1.26 -19.68 29.93
CA VAL A 384 -1.08 -19.65 28.48
C VAL A 384 -1.96 -20.68 27.78
N GLN A 385 -2.12 -21.87 28.36
CA GLN A 385 -2.97 -22.94 27.80
C GLN A 385 -4.48 -22.65 27.92
N SER A 386 -4.91 -21.90 28.95
CA SER A 386 -6.33 -21.76 29.31
C SER A 386 -6.93 -20.38 29.02
N THR A 387 -6.13 -19.36 28.71
CA THR A 387 -6.62 -17.98 28.49
C THR A 387 -6.71 -17.56 27.02
N GLY A 388 -6.56 -18.48 26.05
CA GLY A 388 -6.73 -18.22 24.62
C GLY A 388 -5.49 -17.69 23.90
N CYS A 389 -4.31 -17.65 24.55
CA CYS A 389 -3.06 -17.22 23.91
C CYS A 389 -2.72 -18.08 22.69
N LEU A 390 -2.93 -19.40 22.80
CA LEU A 390 -2.58 -20.38 21.78
C LEU A 390 -3.54 -20.40 20.59
N ASN A 391 -4.66 -19.67 20.62
CA ASN A 391 -5.49 -19.50 19.45
C ASN A 391 -4.80 -18.68 18.35
N CYS A 392 -3.94 -17.74 18.77
CA CYS A 392 -3.22 -16.86 17.85
C CYS A 392 -1.71 -17.10 17.81
N HIS A 393 -1.09 -17.44 18.95
CA HIS A 393 0.36 -17.62 19.08
C HIS A 393 0.75 -19.09 18.96
N ALA A 394 1.67 -19.38 18.05
CA ALA A 394 2.25 -20.72 17.94
C ALA A 394 3.19 -21.00 19.12
N LEU A 395 2.97 -22.11 19.80
CA LEU A 395 3.84 -22.69 20.82
C LEU A 395 3.49 -24.19 20.97
N LYS A 396 4.49 -25.05 21.18
CA LYS A 396 4.30 -26.50 21.37
C LYS A 396 3.68 -26.82 22.73
N LEU A 397 2.42 -26.41 22.92
CA LEU A 397 1.62 -26.69 24.12
C LEU A 397 0.18 -27.02 23.71
N GLY A 398 -0.52 -27.84 24.53
CA GLY A 398 -1.95 -28.10 24.38
C GLY A 398 -2.77 -26.83 24.65
N ASN A 399 -3.70 -26.50 23.75
CA ASN A 399 -4.65 -25.40 23.95
C ASN A 399 -5.90 -25.93 24.63
N HIS A 400 -6.23 -25.38 25.78
CA HIS A 400 -7.39 -25.77 26.59
C HIS A 400 -8.50 -24.69 26.58
N PHE A 401 -8.33 -23.65 25.76
CA PHE A 401 -9.31 -22.57 25.62
C PHE A 401 -10.30 -22.88 24.51
N SER A 402 -11.59 -22.72 24.82
CA SER A 402 -12.67 -22.75 23.86
C SER A 402 -13.43 -21.42 23.91
N ALA A 403 -13.62 -20.77 22.78
CA ALA A 403 -14.41 -19.54 22.71
C ALA A 403 -15.90 -19.87 22.69
N PRO A 404 -16.74 -19.11 23.39
CA PRO A 404 -18.19 -19.26 23.30
C PRO A 404 -18.71 -18.85 21.90
N VAL A 405 -19.83 -19.43 21.50
CA VAL A 405 -20.54 -19.04 20.29
C VAL A 405 -20.99 -17.57 20.39
N ILE A 406 -20.89 -16.82 19.30
CA ILE A 406 -21.39 -15.44 19.24
C ILE A 406 -22.91 -15.45 19.18
N ALA A 407 -23.56 -15.18 20.30
CA ALA A 407 -25.03 -15.12 20.39
C ALA A 407 -25.57 -13.68 20.30
N ASP A 408 -24.81 -12.69 20.75
CA ASP A 408 -25.25 -11.29 20.82
C ASP A 408 -24.06 -10.34 20.51
N LEU A 409 -24.20 -9.57 19.43
CA LEU A 409 -23.17 -8.62 18.99
C LEU A 409 -23.08 -7.37 19.88
N ALA A 410 -23.97 -7.16 20.82
CA ALA A 410 -23.86 -6.07 21.81
C ALA A 410 -23.07 -6.47 23.06
N LYS A 411 -22.72 -7.76 23.21
CA LYS A 411 -22.01 -8.33 24.35
C LYS A 411 -20.60 -8.78 23.99
N GLY A 412 -19.92 -9.38 24.94
CA GLY A 412 -18.59 -9.95 24.75
C GLY A 412 -17.54 -8.92 24.38
N CYS A 413 -16.70 -9.23 23.40
CA CYS A 413 -15.60 -8.37 22.92
C CYS A 413 -16.08 -7.06 22.29
N LEU A 414 -17.33 -6.99 21.86
CA LEU A 414 -17.92 -5.81 21.22
C LEU A 414 -18.72 -4.93 22.21
N ALA A 415 -18.84 -5.35 23.47
CA ALA A 415 -19.41 -4.49 24.52
C ALA A 415 -18.51 -3.26 24.76
N ASP A 416 -19.10 -2.15 25.22
CA ASP A 416 -18.36 -0.94 25.54
C ASP A 416 -17.40 -1.16 26.70
N LYS A 417 -17.80 -1.94 27.68
CA LYS A 417 -16.99 -2.34 28.85
C LYS A 417 -17.02 -3.85 29.04
N PRO A 418 -16.21 -4.63 28.31
CA PRO A 418 -16.16 -6.07 28.45
C PRO A 418 -15.74 -6.48 29.87
N ALA A 419 -16.58 -7.27 30.56
CA ALA A 419 -16.31 -7.70 31.94
C ALA A 419 -15.32 -8.88 32.03
N ARG A 420 -15.52 -9.91 31.19
CA ARG A 420 -14.73 -11.15 31.15
C ARG A 420 -14.26 -11.58 29.75
N SER A 421 -14.62 -10.81 28.71
CA SER A 421 -14.22 -11.07 27.33
C SER A 421 -12.98 -10.26 26.96
N PRO A 422 -12.20 -10.67 25.94
CA PRO A 422 -11.04 -9.94 25.48
C PRO A 422 -11.36 -8.46 25.22
N ARG A 423 -10.51 -7.56 25.72
CA ARG A 423 -10.66 -6.11 25.56
C ARG A 423 -9.77 -5.61 24.45
N PHE A 424 -10.38 -5.17 23.36
CA PHE A 424 -9.74 -4.50 22.25
C PHE A 424 -9.85 -2.97 22.40
N ALA A 425 -8.90 -2.23 21.83
CA ALA A 425 -8.93 -0.77 21.78
C ALA A 425 -9.81 -0.23 20.64
N PHE A 426 -11.03 -0.75 20.53
CA PHE A 426 -11.99 -0.31 19.51
C PHE A 426 -12.61 1.04 19.90
N SER A 427 -12.68 1.96 18.93
CA SER A 427 -13.56 3.12 19.02
C SER A 427 -15.02 2.67 18.89
N GLU A 428 -15.96 3.58 19.16
CA GLU A 428 -17.39 3.30 18.94
C GLU A 428 -17.66 3.06 17.45
N SER A 429 -17.04 3.82 16.56
CA SER A 429 -17.15 3.61 15.10
C SER A 429 -16.59 2.26 14.67
N ASP A 430 -15.49 1.78 15.28
CA ASP A 430 -14.95 0.44 14.99
C ASP A 430 -15.92 -0.66 15.42
N ARG A 431 -16.53 -0.52 16.61
CA ARG A 431 -17.56 -1.48 17.07
C ARG A 431 -18.81 -1.49 16.19
N ALA A 432 -19.25 -0.30 15.76
CA ALA A 432 -20.38 -0.17 14.84
C ALA A 432 -20.09 -0.83 13.49
N ALA A 433 -18.89 -0.59 12.94
CA ALA A 433 -18.42 -1.21 11.70
C ALA A 433 -18.32 -2.75 11.81
N LEU A 434 -17.78 -3.27 12.91
CA LEU A 434 -17.74 -4.71 13.18
C LEU A 434 -19.13 -5.31 13.28
N ARG A 435 -20.06 -4.68 14.03
CA ARG A 435 -21.43 -5.15 14.14
C ARG A 435 -22.16 -5.16 12.80
N LEU A 436 -21.98 -4.12 11.98
CA LEU A 436 -22.52 -4.06 10.63
C LEU A 436 -21.98 -5.20 9.76
N PHE A 437 -20.65 -5.37 9.75
CA PHE A 437 -19.99 -6.40 8.97
C PHE A 437 -20.43 -7.82 9.39
N LEU A 438 -20.48 -8.12 10.68
CA LEU A 438 -20.87 -9.44 11.18
C LEU A 438 -22.34 -9.78 10.87
N ARG A 439 -23.22 -8.78 10.79
CA ARG A 439 -24.62 -8.98 10.38
C ARG A 439 -24.80 -9.20 8.88
N GLU A 440 -24.02 -8.49 8.06
CA GLU A 440 -24.35 -8.34 6.64
C GLU A 440 -23.23 -8.72 5.68
N GLY A 441 -21.99 -8.69 6.14
CA GLY A 441 -20.81 -8.81 5.30
C GLY A 441 -20.02 -10.11 5.46
N GLY A 442 -20.40 -10.99 6.36
CA GLY A 442 -19.62 -12.20 6.71
C GLY A 442 -19.27 -13.08 5.52
N ALA A 443 -20.19 -13.27 4.58
CA ALA A 443 -19.95 -14.05 3.36
C ALA A 443 -18.79 -13.50 2.51
N SER A 444 -18.48 -12.21 2.59
CA SER A 444 -17.39 -11.57 1.88
C SER A 444 -15.99 -12.07 2.28
N LEU A 445 -15.87 -12.74 3.43
CA LEU A 445 -14.62 -13.36 3.88
C LEU A 445 -14.13 -14.44 2.92
N GLY A 446 -15.06 -15.15 2.27
CA GLY A 446 -14.76 -16.17 1.26
C GLY A 446 -14.28 -15.60 -0.07
N GLN A 447 -14.35 -14.29 -0.28
CA GLN A 447 -13.98 -13.66 -1.52
C GLN A 447 -12.68 -12.89 -1.41
N THR A 448 -11.78 -13.12 -2.39
CA THR A 448 -10.54 -12.38 -2.53
C THR A 448 -10.71 -11.29 -3.59
N SER A 449 -10.35 -10.07 -3.26
CA SER A 449 -10.14 -8.98 -4.21
C SER A 449 -8.76 -8.39 -3.97
N LEU A 450 -7.83 -8.65 -4.90
CA LEU A 450 -6.45 -8.14 -4.79
C LEU A 450 -6.40 -6.62 -4.89
N ALA A 451 -7.29 -5.99 -5.64
CA ALA A 451 -7.44 -4.53 -5.68
C ALA A 451 -7.77 -3.97 -4.29
N GLU A 452 -8.75 -4.56 -3.60
CA GLU A 452 -9.11 -4.18 -2.22
C GLU A 452 -7.97 -4.51 -1.22
N PHE A 453 -7.25 -5.62 -1.42
CA PHE A 453 -6.07 -5.96 -0.63
C PHE A 453 -5.00 -4.88 -0.76
N ALA A 454 -4.68 -4.46 -1.99
CA ALA A 454 -3.68 -3.42 -2.23
C ALA A 454 -4.07 -2.09 -1.57
N LEU A 455 -5.32 -1.65 -1.67
CA LEU A 455 -5.80 -0.43 -1.01
C LEU A 455 -5.62 -0.50 0.52
N ARG A 456 -6.04 -1.59 1.14
CA ARG A 456 -5.92 -1.77 2.60
C ARG A 456 -4.47 -1.84 3.04
N GLN A 457 -3.70 -2.74 2.42
CA GLN A 457 -2.34 -3.01 2.87
C GLN A 457 -1.40 -1.83 2.60
N SER A 458 -1.57 -1.10 1.50
CA SER A 458 -0.78 0.11 1.26
C SER A 458 -1.04 1.20 2.32
N ALA A 459 -2.29 1.31 2.79
CA ALA A 459 -2.63 2.22 3.88
C ALA A 459 -2.05 1.75 5.22
N ASP A 460 -2.20 0.45 5.56
CA ASP A 460 -1.70 -0.13 6.80
C ASP A 460 -0.16 -0.11 6.90
N LEU A 461 0.52 -0.26 5.77
CA LEU A 461 1.98 -0.22 5.65
C LEU A 461 2.52 1.20 5.45
N ASN A 462 1.66 2.22 5.37
CA ASN A 462 2.00 3.64 5.20
C ASN A 462 2.85 3.92 3.94
N CYS A 463 2.57 3.27 2.81
CA CYS A 463 3.34 3.44 1.58
C CYS A 463 3.41 4.91 1.11
N ALA A 464 2.31 5.66 1.25
CA ALA A 464 2.21 7.07 0.86
C ALA A 464 3.11 8.01 1.68
N ASN A 465 3.60 7.59 2.87
CA ASN A 465 4.53 8.42 3.65
C ASN A 465 5.93 8.54 3.03
N CYS A 466 6.27 7.68 2.08
CA CYS A 466 7.48 7.80 1.28
C CYS A 466 7.12 8.13 -0.18
N HIS A 467 6.13 7.42 -0.75
CA HIS A 467 5.71 7.60 -2.13
C HIS A 467 4.83 8.85 -2.28
N GLY A 468 5.37 9.89 -2.94
CA GLY A 468 4.71 11.19 -3.13
C GLY A 468 5.10 12.27 -2.13
N GLN A 469 5.88 11.92 -1.07
CA GLN A 469 6.39 12.91 -0.11
C GLN A 469 7.90 13.11 -0.18
N MET A 470 8.64 12.09 -0.62
CA MET A 470 10.09 12.16 -0.74
C MET A 470 10.48 12.48 -2.19
N ALA A 471 11.43 13.41 -2.35
CA ALA A 471 12.00 13.72 -3.65
C ALA A 471 12.58 12.48 -4.33
N LEU A 472 12.42 12.37 -5.63
CA LEU A 472 12.88 11.27 -6.48
C LEU A 472 12.21 9.91 -6.20
N ILE A 473 11.23 9.85 -5.30
CA ILE A 473 10.40 8.65 -5.10
C ILE A 473 9.09 8.84 -5.88
N PRO A 474 8.73 7.93 -6.80
CA PRO A 474 7.52 8.09 -7.61
C PRO A 474 6.26 8.14 -6.74
N PRO A 475 5.24 8.92 -7.11
CA PRO A 475 3.93 8.91 -6.46
C PRO A 475 3.34 7.49 -6.43
N PHE A 476 2.60 7.17 -5.37
CA PHE A 476 2.10 5.82 -5.15
C PHE A 476 1.04 5.41 -6.18
N ASP A 477 0.17 6.32 -6.54
CA ASP A 477 -0.97 6.13 -7.43
C ASP A 477 -0.60 5.73 -8.87
N VAL A 478 0.59 6.11 -9.35
CA VAL A 478 1.04 5.76 -10.70
C VAL A 478 1.75 4.40 -10.78
N LEU A 479 2.07 3.74 -9.65
CA LEU A 479 2.94 2.57 -9.65
C LEU A 479 2.35 1.38 -10.40
N GLY A 480 1.05 1.13 -10.26
CA GLY A 480 0.38 0.01 -10.92
C GLY A 480 0.27 0.17 -12.44
N GLY A 481 0.21 1.40 -12.95
CA GLY A 481 0.23 1.72 -14.38
C GLY A 481 1.63 1.99 -14.95
N LYS A 482 2.66 1.90 -14.10
CA LYS A 482 4.05 2.12 -14.46
C LYS A 482 4.86 0.83 -14.54
N LEU A 483 4.69 -0.04 -13.56
CA LEU A 483 5.57 -1.17 -13.29
C LEU A 483 4.90 -2.50 -13.63
N LYS A 484 5.64 -3.40 -14.26
CA LYS A 484 5.21 -4.78 -14.42
C LYS A 484 4.97 -5.41 -13.05
N PRO A 485 3.84 -6.10 -12.81
CA PRO A 485 3.52 -6.72 -11.53
C PRO A 485 4.61 -7.67 -11.02
N GLU A 486 5.22 -8.44 -11.92
CA GLU A 486 6.30 -9.38 -11.60
C GLU A 486 7.52 -8.65 -11.02
N TRP A 487 7.88 -7.51 -11.63
CA TRP A 487 9.00 -6.70 -11.14
C TRP A 487 8.64 -6.06 -9.78
N SER A 488 7.42 -5.55 -9.64
CA SER A 488 6.91 -5.01 -8.39
C SER A 488 6.90 -6.06 -7.27
N GLY A 489 6.50 -7.29 -7.59
CA GLY A 489 6.56 -8.42 -6.67
C GLY A 489 7.99 -8.74 -6.23
N ARG A 490 8.98 -8.71 -7.14
CA ARG A 490 10.40 -8.95 -6.80
C ARG A 490 10.97 -7.88 -5.86
N ILE A 491 10.71 -6.60 -6.10
CA ILE A 491 11.20 -5.53 -5.21
C ILE A 491 10.51 -5.61 -3.84
N LEU A 492 9.20 -5.85 -3.81
CA LEU A 492 8.44 -5.98 -2.57
C LEU A 492 8.84 -7.23 -1.75
N ARG A 493 9.25 -8.31 -2.39
CA ARG A 493 9.83 -9.49 -1.71
C ARG A 493 11.27 -9.26 -1.23
N GLY A 494 11.97 -8.25 -1.75
CA GLY A 494 13.39 -8.04 -1.49
C GLY A 494 14.30 -9.00 -2.27
N SER A 495 13.83 -9.57 -3.37
CA SER A 495 14.56 -10.58 -4.17
C SER A 495 15.34 -10.00 -5.35
N LEU A 496 15.40 -8.68 -5.51
CA LEU A 496 16.24 -8.05 -6.52
C LEU A 496 17.72 -8.07 -6.09
N ALA A 497 18.57 -8.70 -6.90
CA ALA A 497 20.00 -8.84 -6.60
C ALA A 497 20.75 -7.50 -6.48
N LYS A 498 20.32 -6.48 -7.23
CA LYS A 498 20.96 -5.15 -7.21
C LYS A 498 19.91 -4.05 -7.06
N ARG A 499 20.22 -3.05 -6.24
CA ARG A 499 19.39 -1.83 -6.12
C ARG A 499 19.35 -1.11 -7.47
N GLN A 500 18.15 -0.65 -7.86
CA GLN A 500 17.95 0.03 -9.14
C GLN A 500 18.58 1.44 -9.17
N ARG A 501 18.61 2.10 -8.03
CA ARG A 501 19.17 3.45 -7.83
C ARG A 501 20.14 3.37 -6.66
N SER A 502 21.32 2.80 -6.90
CA SER A 502 22.34 2.58 -5.86
C SER A 502 22.89 3.90 -5.29
N TRP A 503 22.78 4.99 -6.03
CA TRP A 503 23.21 6.34 -5.61
C TRP A 503 22.22 7.04 -4.67
N LEU A 504 20.97 6.58 -4.58
CA LEU A 504 20.03 7.12 -3.59
C LEU A 504 20.31 6.52 -2.22
N THR A 505 20.34 7.37 -1.19
CA THR A 505 20.44 6.92 0.22
C THR A 505 19.14 6.23 0.66
N ALA A 506 18.00 6.75 0.23
CA ALA A 506 16.70 6.13 0.47
C ALA A 506 16.63 4.72 -0.14
N ARG A 507 16.03 3.77 0.61
CA ARG A 507 15.84 2.38 0.18
C ARG A 507 14.37 2.03 0.17
N MET A 508 13.90 1.40 -0.92
CA MET A 508 12.61 0.71 -0.88
C MET A 508 12.77 -0.54 -0.02
N PRO A 509 12.09 -0.63 1.13
CA PRO A 509 12.16 -1.82 1.97
C PRO A 509 11.28 -2.94 1.42
N SER A 510 11.50 -4.17 1.89
CA SER A 510 10.69 -5.33 1.49
C SER A 510 9.59 -5.67 2.49
N PHE A 511 8.49 -6.23 1.94
CA PHE A 511 7.29 -6.70 2.64
C PHE A 511 6.91 -8.08 2.12
N PRO A 512 7.70 -9.14 2.36
CA PRO A 512 7.59 -10.41 1.65
C PRO A 512 6.19 -11.04 1.69
N ALA A 513 5.51 -10.98 2.85
CA ALA A 513 4.17 -11.57 3.00
C ALA A 513 3.07 -10.83 2.22
N HIS A 514 3.30 -9.57 1.87
CA HIS A 514 2.33 -8.71 1.18
C HIS A 514 2.66 -8.54 -0.31
N ALA A 515 3.83 -9.00 -0.75
CA ALA A 515 4.45 -8.63 -2.02
C ALA A 515 3.55 -8.92 -3.23
N ASP A 516 3.07 -10.17 -3.35
CA ASP A 516 2.30 -10.60 -4.52
C ASP A 516 0.92 -9.92 -4.56
N GLY A 517 0.23 -9.90 -3.42
CA GLY A 517 -1.07 -9.24 -3.31
C GLY A 517 -1.01 -7.74 -3.61
N LEU A 518 0.05 -7.05 -3.15
CA LEU A 518 0.27 -5.63 -3.46
C LEU A 518 0.60 -5.41 -4.94
N ALA A 519 1.54 -6.18 -5.50
CA ALA A 519 1.96 -6.03 -6.89
C ALA A 519 0.81 -6.24 -7.87
N MET A 520 0.10 -7.35 -7.73
CA MET A 520 -1.06 -7.68 -8.56
C MET A 520 -2.21 -6.70 -8.34
N GLY A 521 -2.51 -6.38 -7.07
CA GLY A 521 -3.62 -5.49 -6.75
C GLY A 521 -3.43 -4.06 -7.23
N LEU A 522 -2.19 -3.54 -7.23
CA LEU A 522 -1.87 -2.23 -7.81
C LEU A 522 -2.07 -2.21 -9.33
N ALA A 523 -1.70 -3.29 -10.03
CA ALA A 523 -1.97 -3.42 -11.46
C ALA A 523 -3.48 -3.39 -11.74
N LEU A 524 -4.27 -4.19 -11.02
CA LEU A 524 -5.73 -4.24 -11.16
C LEU A 524 -6.39 -2.86 -10.91
N LEU A 525 -5.91 -2.11 -9.92
CA LEU A 525 -6.39 -0.76 -9.63
C LEU A 525 -6.12 0.24 -10.76
N ASN A 526 -5.08 -0.01 -11.54
CA ASN A 526 -4.69 0.80 -12.69
C ASN A 526 -5.19 0.20 -14.04
N GLY A 527 -6.15 -0.72 -14.02
CA GLY A 527 -6.76 -1.31 -15.21
C GLY A 527 -5.86 -2.29 -15.95
N HIS A 528 -4.79 -2.80 -15.34
CA HIS A 528 -3.86 -3.75 -15.95
C HIS A 528 -4.03 -5.16 -15.38
N PRO A 529 -3.71 -6.21 -16.17
CA PRO A 529 -3.77 -7.58 -15.71
C PRO A 529 -2.77 -7.82 -14.56
N PRO A 530 -3.06 -8.81 -13.67
CA PRO A 530 -2.18 -9.14 -12.54
C PRO A 530 -0.88 -9.84 -12.96
N VAL A 531 -0.82 -10.28 -14.22
CA VAL A 531 0.37 -10.84 -14.88
C VAL A 531 0.54 -10.11 -16.21
N THR A 532 1.74 -9.60 -16.46
CA THR A 532 2.00 -8.87 -17.71
C THR A 532 1.93 -9.83 -18.91
N PRO A 533 1.17 -9.52 -19.96
CA PRO A 533 1.25 -10.27 -21.21
C PRO A 533 2.70 -10.27 -21.74
N PRO A 534 3.14 -11.35 -22.41
CA PRO A 534 4.48 -11.39 -23.00
C PRO A 534 4.72 -10.20 -23.94
N ASP A 535 5.89 -9.59 -23.85
CA ASP A 535 6.31 -8.57 -24.83
C ASP A 535 6.39 -9.19 -26.23
N ALA A 536 6.17 -8.38 -27.26
CA ALA A 536 6.41 -8.80 -28.63
C ALA A 536 7.88 -9.21 -28.83
N PRO A 537 8.17 -10.16 -29.73
CA PRO A 537 9.55 -10.51 -30.08
C PRO A 537 10.36 -9.28 -30.49
N VAL A 538 11.64 -9.27 -30.13
CA VAL A 538 12.55 -8.18 -30.49
C VAL A 538 12.74 -8.14 -32.00
N ASP A 539 12.38 -7.02 -32.62
CA ASP A 539 12.74 -6.70 -34.00
C ASP A 539 14.19 -6.18 -34.04
N ALA A 540 15.08 -6.95 -34.66
CA ALA A 540 16.51 -6.61 -34.72
C ALA A 540 16.78 -5.32 -35.52
N GLY A 541 15.98 -5.03 -36.56
CA GLY A 541 16.09 -3.80 -37.35
C GLY A 541 15.73 -2.58 -36.51
N LYS A 542 14.58 -2.60 -35.84
CA LYS A 542 14.17 -1.54 -34.93
C LYS A 542 15.15 -1.39 -33.77
N ALA A 543 15.64 -2.48 -33.20
CA ALA A 543 16.64 -2.44 -32.13
C ALA A 543 17.95 -1.79 -32.58
N GLY A 544 18.41 -2.03 -33.83
CA GLY A 544 19.56 -1.35 -34.43
C GLY A 544 19.37 0.16 -34.55
N ILE A 545 18.17 0.59 -34.98
CA ILE A 545 17.79 2.01 -35.03
C ILE A 545 17.75 2.59 -33.58
N GLY A 546 17.17 1.87 -32.64
CA GLY A 546 17.12 2.27 -31.23
C GLY A 546 18.54 2.45 -30.63
N ARG A 547 19.49 1.57 -30.97
CA ARG A 547 20.90 1.70 -30.60
C ARG A 547 21.50 3.00 -31.14
N LYS A 548 21.23 3.38 -32.40
CA LYS A 548 21.64 4.65 -33.01
C LYS A 548 21.05 5.82 -32.25
N LEU A 549 19.73 5.80 -31.96
CA LEU A 549 19.06 6.86 -31.20
C LEU A 549 19.61 7.07 -29.78
N VAL A 550 20.11 6.03 -29.13
CA VAL A 550 20.74 6.11 -27.79
C VAL A 550 22.16 6.68 -27.87
N SER A 551 22.84 6.62 -29.04
CA SER A 551 24.25 7.00 -29.22
C SER A 551 24.50 8.53 -29.10
N ALA A 552 25.77 8.91 -28.95
CA ALA A 552 26.19 10.30 -29.02
C ALA A 552 26.25 10.82 -30.46
N ASN A 553 26.50 9.92 -31.43
CA ASN A 553 26.67 10.26 -32.84
C ASN A 553 25.35 10.16 -33.59
N GLY A 554 24.67 11.29 -33.78
CA GLY A 554 23.36 11.34 -34.46
C GLY A 554 22.22 10.72 -33.68
N GLY A 555 22.31 10.67 -32.33
CA GLY A 555 21.27 10.19 -31.42
C GLY A 555 21.00 11.20 -30.29
N PHE A 556 20.18 10.80 -29.34
CA PHE A 556 19.80 11.61 -28.15
C PHE A 556 20.84 11.60 -27.03
N PHE A 557 21.91 10.84 -27.17
CA PHE A 557 22.95 10.66 -26.17
C PHE A 557 22.43 10.19 -24.80
N CYS A 558 21.49 9.23 -24.79
CA CYS A 558 20.86 8.73 -23.56
C CYS A 558 21.87 8.15 -22.57
N PHE A 559 22.95 7.52 -23.07
CA PHE A 559 23.97 6.93 -22.19
C PHE A 559 24.89 7.96 -21.52
N SER A 560 24.73 9.28 -21.78
CA SER A 560 25.32 10.30 -20.93
C SER A 560 24.90 10.12 -19.47
N CYS A 561 23.61 9.90 -19.24
CA CYS A 561 23.03 9.74 -17.89
C CYS A 561 22.68 8.29 -17.53
N HIS A 562 22.40 7.42 -18.52
CA HIS A 562 21.97 6.04 -18.31
C HIS A 562 23.09 5.04 -18.57
N GLY A 563 23.34 4.12 -17.65
CA GLY A 563 24.17 2.95 -17.92
C GLY A 563 23.49 1.97 -18.86
N ILE A 564 24.26 1.11 -19.54
CA ILE A 564 23.80 0.03 -20.44
C ILE A 564 24.54 -1.25 -20.08
N GLY A 565 23.88 -2.21 -19.47
CA GLY A 565 24.55 -3.39 -18.94
C GLY A 565 25.64 -3.01 -17.93
N ASP A 566 26.89 -3.37 -18.21
CA ASP A 566 28.06 -3.02 -17.39
C ASP A 566 28.68 -1.66 -17.77
N LEU A 567 28.28 -1.06 -18.89
CA LEU A 567 28.70 0.27 -19.26
C LEU A 567 28.12 1.30 -18.30
N LYS A 568 29.01 2.07 -17.65
CA LYS A 568 28.61 3.19 -16.78
C LYS A 568 28.13 4.39 -17.63
N PRO A 569 27.30 5.28 -17.07
CA PRO A 569 26.98 6.55 -17.74
C PRO A 569 28.24 7.31 -18.09
N ALA A 570 28.25 7.92 -19.29
CA ALA A 570 29.44 8.63 -19.79
C ALA A 570 29.66 9.98 -19.08
N GLN A 571 28.59 10.70 -18.78
CA GLN A 571 28.64 12.02 -18.17
C GLN A 571 27.34 12.32 -17.42
N VAL A 572 27.37 12.28 -16.09
CA VAL A 572 26.21 12.58 -15.27
C VAL A 572 26.21 14.04 -14.86
N PHE A 573 25.31 14.84 -15.40
CA PHE A 573 25.24 16.28 -15.13
C PHE A 573 24.58 16.62 -13.80
N ASP A 574 23.42 15.94 -13.47
CA ASP A 574 22.63 16.27 -12.29
C ASP A 574 22.24 14.99 -11.53
N ALA A 575 21.63 14.03 -12.21
CA ALA A 575 21.23 12.77 -11.60
C ALA A 575 21.44 11.60 -12.55
N GLN A 576 21.98 10.51 -12.02
CA GLN A 576 22.14 9.28 -12.77
C GLN A 576 20.78 8.66 -13.07
N GLY A 577 20.56 8.25 -14.34
CA GLY A 577 19.39 7.51 -14.78
C GLY A 577 19.47 6.01 -14.41
N ILE A 578 18.35 5.33 -14.58
CA ILE A 578 18.30 3.87 -14.42
C ILE A 578 19.00 3.21 -15.61
N ASN A 579 19.74 2.13 -15.38
CA ASN A 579 20.40 1.37 -16.42
C ASN A 579 19.39 0.86 -17.45
N LEU A 580 19.60 1.16 -18.73
CA LEU A 580 18.67 0.87 -19.81
C LEU A 580 18.38 -0.63 -19.95
N ALA A 581 19.37 -1.49 -19.70
CA ALA A 581 19.19 -2.94 -19.75
C ALA A 581 18.18 -3.53 -18.74
N ARG A 582 17.68 -2.69 -17.82
CA ARG A 582 16.69 -3.11 -16.79
C ARG A 582 15.30 -2.53 -17.04
N ILE A 583 15.14 -1.69 -18.05
CA ILE A 583 13.87 -0.95 -18.25
C ILE A 583 12.81 -1.88 -18.80
N GLY A 584 13.12 -2.72 -19.79
CA GLY A 584 12.16 -3.67 -20.40
C GLY A 584 11.56 -4.66 -19.39
N ASP A 585 12.38 -5.13 -18.44
CA ASP A 585 11.95 -6.03 -17.36
C ASP A 585 11.08 -5.33 -16.28
N ARG A 586 11.11 -4.01 -16.25
CA ARG A 586 10.54 -3.19 -15.18
C ARG A 586 9.26 -2.45 -15.55
N LEU A 587 9.24 -1.81 -16.72
CA LEU A 587 8.18 -0.89 -17.10
C LEU A 587 7.15 -1.57 -17.99
N LEU A 588 5.89 -1.19 -17.80
CA LEU A 588 4.83 -1.48 -18.76
C LEU A 588 5.12 -0.74 -20.07
N PRO A 589 4.88 -1.37 -21.24
CA PRO A 589 5.15 -0.77 -22.55
C PRO A 589 4.48 0.59 -22.76
N GLU A 590 3.22 0.72 -22.34
CA GLU A 590 2.42 1.93 -22.47
C GLU A 590 2.99 3.06 -21.62
N TYR A 591 3.46 2.75 -20.42
CA TYR A 591 4.12 3.74 -19.57
C TYR A 591 5.44 4.21 -20.17
N PHE A 592 6.26 3.29 -20.72
CA PHE A 592 7.50 3.64 -21.41
C PHE A 592 7.24 4.62 -22.57
N ARG A 593 6.27 4.31 -23.45
CA ARG A 593 5.92 5.17 -24.59
C ARG A 593 5.47 6.56 -24.15
N ARG A 594 4.61 6.65 -23.13
CA ARG A 594 4.16 7.95 -22.56
C ARG A 594 5.32 8.73 -21.93
N TRP A 595 6.17 8.06 -21.19
CA TRP A 595 7.34 8.67 -20.55
C TRP A 595 8.27 9.24 -21.59
N MET A 596 8.57 8.52 -22.65
CA MET A 596 9.43 9.00 -23.73
C MET A 596 8.87 10.22 -24.46
N ARG A 597 7.55 10.26 -24.71
CA ARG A 597 6.90 11.41 -25.35
C ARG A 597 7.03 12.69 -24.54
N ASN A 598 6.77 12.65 -23.24
CA ASN A 598 6.86 13.83 -22.38
C ASN A 598 7.07 13.45 -20.91
N PRO A 599 8.31 13.28 -20.46
CA PRO A 599 8.59 12.89 -19.08
C PRO A 599 8.18 13.98 -18.07
N LEU A 600 8.28 15.26 -18.42
CA LEU A 600 7.92 16.40 -17.57
C LEU A 600 6.41 16.47 -17.28
N ARG A 601 5.58 15.96 -18.18
CA ARG A 601 4.13 15.85 -17.97
C ARG A 601 3.78 14.85 -16.87
N ILE A 602 4.55 13.77 -16.76
CA ILE A 602 4.34 12.70 -15.78
C ILE A 602 5.01 13.04 -14.45
N ASP A 603 6.22 13.57 -14.49
CA ASP A 603 7.00 13.98 -13.31
C ASP A 603 7.67 15.33 -13.58
N PRO A 604 7.08 16.45 -13.11
CA PRO A 604 7.64 17.79 -13.32
C PRO A 604 9.02 17.99 -12.69
N GLN A 605 9.43 17.11 -11.77
CA GLN A 605 10.74 17.18 -11.12
C GLN A 605 11.81 16.30 -11.80
N THR A 606 11.44 15.58 -12.87
CA THR A 606 12.39 14.72 -13.58
C THR A 606 13.53 15.54 -14.20
N LYS A 607 14.71 14.94 -14.20
CA LYS A 607 15.89 15.48 -14.89
C LYS A 607 16.03 14.95 -16.33
N MET A 608 15.15 14.05 -16.73
CA MET A 608 15.13 13.54 -18.10
C MET A 608 14.51 14.59 -19.02
N PRO A 609 15.23 15.04 -20.07
CA PRO A 609 14.71 16.02 -21.01
C PRO A 609 13.59 15.45 -21.90
N ALA A 610 12.72 16.31 -22.38
CA ALA A 610 11.75 15.97 -23.42
C ALA A 610 12.40 16.07 -24.79
N TYR A 611 12.51 14.94 -25.49
CA TYR A 611 13.11 14.88 -26.84
C TYR A 611 12.09 15.04 -27.97
N PHE A 612 10.82 14.90 -27.65
CA PHE A 612 9.74 14.93 -28.61
C PHE A 612 8.78 16.09 -28.34
N HIS A 613 8.44 16.83 -29.39
CA HIS A 613 7.49 17.94 -29.34
C HIS A 613 6.45 17.78 -30.43
N ARG A 614 5.17 17.75 -30.07
CA ARG A 614 4.04 17.60 -31.01
C ARG A 614 4.22 16.44 -32.00
N GLY A 615 4.72 15.28 -31.50
CA GLY A 615 4.90 14.09 -32.32
C GLY A 615 6.18 14.05 -33.17
N GLN A 616 7.10 15.00 -32.99
CA GLN A 616 8.34 15.11 -33.75
C GLN A 616 9.56 15.24 -32.82
N SER A 617 10.71 14.76 -33.27
CA SER A 617 12.02 15.00 -32.68
C SER A 617 12.91 15.86 -33.59
N ALA A 618 14.02 16.35 -33.06
CA ALA A 618 15.03 17.07 -33.84
C ALA A 618 15.87 16.13 -34.74
N LEU A 619 15.76 14.82 -34.62
CA LEU A 619 16.54 13.83 -35.36
C LEU A 619 15.80 13.40 -36.62
N PHE A 620 15.63 14.30 -37.58
CA PHE A 620 14.88 14.06 -38.82
C PHE A 620 15.53 12.98 -39.71
N ASP A 621 16.85 12.80 -39.64
CA ASP A 621 17.59 11.79 -40.40
C ASP A 621 17.31 10.34 -39.93
N VAL A 622 16.59 10.18 -38.82
CA VAL A 622 16.17 8.89 -38.28
C VAL A 622 14.65 8.81 -38.28
N LEU A 623 14.09 7.96 -39.14
CA LEU A 623 12.64 7.73 -39.23
C LEU A 623 11.84 9.04 -39.40
N ASP A 624 12.36 10.00 -40.17
CA ASP A 624 11.71 11.29 -40.49
C ASP A 624 11.40 12.14 -39.23
N GLY A 625 12.09 11.91 -38.11
CA GLY A 625 11.82 12.55 -36.83
C GLY A 625 10.53 12.10 -36.16
N ASP A 626 9.81 11.11 -36.69
CA ASP A 626 8.54 10.63 -36.17
C ASP A 626 8.71 10.03 -34.75
N ALA A 627 8.01 10.62 -33.76
CA ALA A 627 8.13 10.27 -32.38
C ALA A 627 7.76 8.82 -32.09
N ASP A 628 6.66 8.34 -32.66
CA ASP A 628 6.13 7.02 -32.35
C ASP A 628 7.03 5.93 -32.92
N ARG A 629 7.52 6.13 -34.16
CA ARG A 629 8.46 5.21 -34.80
C ARG A 629 9.82 5.18 -34.06
N GLN A 630 10.32 6.34 -33.61
CA GLN A 630 11.56 6.42 -32.85
C GLN A 630 11.43 5.83 -31.45
N ILE A 631 10.32 6.09 -30.74
CA ILE A 631 10.03 5.51 -29.41
C ILE A 631 9.91 3.99 -29.52
N GLU A 632 9.27 3.49 -30.56
CA GLU A 632 9.14 2.03 -30.80
C GLU A 632 10.51 1.40 -31.07
N ALA A 633 11.38 2.05 -31.83
CA ALA A 633 12.75 1.58 -32.07
C ALA A 633 13.56 1.56 -30.75
N LEU A 634 13.43 2.59 -29.92
CA LEU A 634 14.05 2.62 -28.58
C LEU A 634 13.50 1.49 -27.71
N TYR A 635 12.22 1.20 -27.77
CA TYR A 635 11.61 0.12 -26.99
C TYR A 635 12.16 -1.25 -27.37
N HIS A 636 12.27 -1.56 -28.70
CA HIS A 636 12.89 -2.79 -29.16
C HIS A 636 14.37 -2.92 -28.78
N TYR A 637 15.11 -1.82 -28.72
CA TYR A 637 16.48 -1.86 -28.20
C TYR A 637 16.52 -2.21 -26.72
N ILE A 638 15.62 -1.61 -25.91
CA ILE A 638 15.52 -1.85 -24.47
C ILE A 638 15.06 -3.29 -24.16
N LEU A 639 14.17 -3.87 -24.98
CA LEU A 639 13.70 -5.25 -24.80
C LEU A 639 14.82 -6.30 -24.91
N GLN A 640 15.98 -5.96 -25.50
CA GLN A 640 17.16 -6.84 -25.50
C GLN A 640 17.72 -7.10 -24.09
N GLY A 641 17.39 -6.27 -23.09
CA GLY A 641 17.76 -6.45 -21.69
C GLY A 641 19.27 -6.62 -21.51
N SER A 642 19.70 -7.72 -20.90
CA SER A 642 21.13 -8.02 -20.71
C SER A 642 21.90 -8.27 -22.01
N GLY A 643 21.22 -8.54 -23.12
CA GLY A 643 21.78 -8.71 -24.45
C GLY A 643 21.99 -7.40 -25.23
N MET A 644 21.68 -6.25 -24.62
CA MET A 644 21.92 -4.95 -25.27
C MET A 644 23.38 -4.76 -25.64
N ILE A 645 23.63 -4.46 -26.92
CA ILE A 645 24.95 -4.05 -27.39
C ILE A 645 25.07 -2.54 -27.16
N PRO A 646 26.01 -2.05 -26.33
CA PRO A 646 26.20 -0.63 -26.11
C PRO A 646 26.43 0.12 -27.43
N PRO A 647 26.01 1.39 -27.56
CA PRO A 647 26.40 2.22 -28.68
C PRO A 647 27.89 2.46 -28.66
N GLU A 648 28.43 2.87 -29.81
CA GLU A 648 29.86 3.30 -29.90
C GLU A 648 30.09 4.46 -28.96
N ALA A 649 31.21 4.43 -28.22
CA ALA A 649 31.64 5.56 -27.41
C ALA A 649 31.88 6.78 -28.32
N PRO A 650 31.66 8.02 -27.82
CA PRO A 650 32.05 9.20 -28.56
C PRO A 650 33.51 9.04 -28.96
N GLY A 651 33.81 9.25 -30.23
CA GLY A 651 35.19 9.23 -30.69
C GLY A 651 36.01 10.22 -29.82
N LYS A 652 37.19 9.75 -29.35
CA LYS A 652 38.15 10.59 -28.64
C LYS A 652 38.63 11.74 -29.51
#